data_67ebc997c1ab84042119b9025f95c497
#
_entry.id   67ebc997c1ab84042119b9025f95c497
#
_cell.length_a   1.000
_cell.length_b   1.000
_cell.length_c   1.000
_cell.angle_alpha   90.00
_cell.angle_beta   90.00
_cell.angle_gamma   90.00
#
_symmetry.space_group_name_H-M   'P 1'
#
loop_
_entity.id
_entity.type
_entity.pdbx_description
1 polymer ?
#
loop_
_entity_poly.entity_id
_entity_poly.type
_entity_poly.pdbx_seq_one_letter_code
_entity_poly.pdbx_strand_id
1 'polypeptide(L)'
;MKLTKILILLLAFWLEPLSASPYFSFKKYQVEDGLSHNTVWCAIQDSYGFIWLGTSDGLNRYDGRGNKVYRNVLNDKFSLENNFVEALIEEDQNIWVGTNSGLYIYDRATDRFSYFDKTTQYGVYVSSEIKKIVKTENGLLWIATLGQGLFIYDPKTEVLTQNSIQTSFVWDVCQSYDKKKVYVSSLQEGLLCFDENGKFLQSYRVSSDVNSSDSYKINCVLDVEGEVWLGAGNNLLGRLNRQTGTVENYMAPSLNFGAVRSLLKYTENELLVGTDNGLYLFNRESKTFLRADNPADPRSLSDQTINGMMWDAEGALWVLTNLGGINYMSKQTKRFDYYSPAYLSGIAGAGEVVGPFCENKDGNIWIGTQSGLYFFNTVTRELSEYHIGGVKSQKYDIRSLMLDGDCLWIGTYAEGIRVLNLRTGSIKEYTHSRGIPNTICSNDVLCIYKDRKGEIFVGTSWGLCRYNPDADNFMTITSIGSMISVGDIYEDMYNNLWIATTNSGVFSYNTLSGHWKHFQHEREDSTTITSNSVITVFEDNKGVMWFGTNGGGLCSFDPKTEAFIEFDSALPNKVIYSIEQDQTGDFWISSNAGIFKINPISKAHFRQFTINDGLQGNQFMARSSLKSSEGKLYFGGINGFNVFQPERFVDNSYIPPVYVTDIRLSYLNDEQEVKKLLQLGKPIYMADKITLSYENNSFTIRFVALSYEDPARNRYSYMLKGVDKEWITNSENNSASYTNLPPGEYEFEVRGSNNDHQWNEKTTTLRVVITPPWWRSSFAYFIYILLLMGWIVWIAWRWNLRVKHKYKHRMEKYQIAKEQEVYKSKIGFFINLVHEIRTPLSLIRLPLEKLQEIEHEGKEAKYLSVIDKNVNYLLGITNQLLDFQKMENGALQLNLVSCDIKEIVNDVYSCLLY
;
A
#
# COMPACT_ATOMS: atom_id res chain seq x y z
N MET A 1 63.53 -13.73 -18.86
CA MET A 1 62.48 -12.75 -19.32
C MET A 1 61.31 -13.33 -20.11
N LYS A 2 61.43 -14.44 -20.86
CA LYS A 2 60.26 -15.06 -21.54
C LYS A 2 59.43 -16.01 -20.67
N LEU A 3 60.05 -16.69 -19.66
CA LEU A 3 59.30 -17.57 -18.73
C LEU A 3 58.52 -16.78 -17.69
N THR A 4 58.98 -15.62 -17.26
CA THR A 4 58.31 -14.77 -16.29
C THR A 4 57.01 -14.11 -16.88
N LYS A 5 57.04 -13.81 -18.20
CA LYS A 5 55.86 -13.30 -18.90
C LYS A 5 54.77 -14.35 -19.13
N ILE A 6 55.18 -15.63 -19.26
CA ILE A 6 54.25 -16.77 -19.39
C ILE A 6 53.61 -17.11 -18.04
N LEU A 7 54.38 -17.00 -16.94
CA LEU A 7 53.88 -17.23 -15.58
C LEU A 7 52.86 -16.12 -15.12
N ILE A 8 53.09 -14.88 -15.56
CA ILE A 8 52.19 -13.76 -15.29
C ILE A 8 50.92 -13.89 -16.17
N LEU A 9 51.00 -14.41 -17.39
CA LEU A 9 49.84 -14.71 -18.24
C LEU A 9 49.04 -15.93 -17.73
N LEU A 10 49.71 -16.91 -17.10
CA LEU A 10 49.04 -18.10 -16.51
C LEU A 10 48.44 -17.79 -15.12
N LEU A 11 48.95 -16.83 -14.36
CA LEU A 11 48.34 -16.33 -13.12
C LEU A 11 47.17 -15.36 -13.37
N ALA A 12 47.14 -14.72 -14.54
CA ALA A 12 45.97 -13.90 -14.93
C ALA A 12 44.73 -14.74 -15.37
N PHE A 13 44.93 -16.04 -15.64
CA PHE A 13 43.83 -16.95 -16.01
C PHE A 13 43.15 -17.66 -14.81
N TRP A 14 43.60 -17.37 -13.56
CA TRP A 14 43.01 -18.00 -12.35
C TRP A 14 42.34 -17.03 -11.39
N LEU A 15 42.16 -15.79 -11.79
CA LEU A 15 41.22 -14.88 -11.17
C LEU A 15 40.00 -14.88 -12.10
N GLU A 16 39.04 -15.75 -11.82
CA GLU A 16 37.68 -15.57 -12.35
C GLU A 16 37.25 -14.16 -11.91
N PRO A 17 36.92 -13.24 -12.81
CA PRO A 17 36.35 -11.98 -12.42
C PRO A 17 35.00 -12.28 -11.75
N LEU A 18 34.91 -12.07 -10.43
CA LEU A 18 33.62 -11.98 -9.77
C LEU A 18 32.92 -10.75 -10.36
N SER A 19 32.22 -10.96 -11.46
CA SER A 19 31.35 -9.96 -12.05
C SER A 19 30.25 -9.68 -11.04
N ALA A 20 30.24 -8.48 -10.49
CA ALA A 20 29.12 -8.01 -9.70
C ALA A 20 27.93 -7.76 -10.65
N SER A 21 27.20 -8.82 -10.95
CA SER A 21 25.94 -8.73 -11.68
C SER A 21 24.93 -7.95 -10.84
N PRO A 22 24.12 -7.09 -11.44
CA PRO A 22 23.00 -6.48 -10.74
C PRO A 22 22.00 -7.60 -10.37
N TYR A 23 22.10 -8.09 -9.13
CA TYR A 23 21.18 -9.06 -8.61
C TYR A 23 19.79 -8.46 -8.49
N PHE A 24 18.76 -9.27 -8.69
CA PHE A 24 17.39 -8.85 -8.51
C PHE A 24 17.08 -8.64 -7.03
N SER A 25 16.38 -7.56 -6.74
CA SER A 25 15.85 -7.25 -5.41
C SER A 25 14.34 -7.46 -5.39
N PHE A 26 13.85 -8.11 -4.36
CA PHE A 26 12.46 -8.53 -4.23
C PHE A 26 11.82 -7.98 -2.97
N LYS A 27 10.55 -7.60 -3.08
CA LYS A 27 9.64 -7.45 -1.97
C LYS A 27 9.04 -8.82 -1.66
N LYS A 28 9.02 -9.21 -0.40
CA LYS A 28 8.55 -10.53 0.04
C LYS A 28 7.14 -10.44 0.57
N TYR A 29 6.34 -11.46 0.26
CA TYR A 29 5.00 -11.64 0.81
C TYR A 29 4.91 -13.05 1.40
N GLN A 30 4.70 -13.12 2.71
CA GLN A 30 4.74 -14.34 3.50
C GLN A 30 3.47 -14.49 4.35
N VAL A 31 3.42 -15.51 5.20
CA VAL A 31 2.28 -15.74 6.11
C VAL A 31 2.05 -14.54 7.03
N GLU A 32 3.11 -13.85 7.44
CA GLU A 32 3.07 -12.63 8.24
C GLU A 32 2.35 -11.47 7.53
N ASP A 33 2.34 -11.49 6.18
CA ASP A 33 1.63 -10.52 5.33
C ASP A 33 0.21 -11.00 4.95
N GLY A 34 -0.25 -12.11 5.55
CA GLY A 34 -1.59 -12.66 5.36
C GLY A 34 -1.72 -13.72 4.27
N LEU A 35 -0.61 -14.26 3.75
CA LEU A 35 -0.61 -15.43 2.88
C LEU A 35 -1.01 -16.69 3.69
N SER A 36 -1.77 -17.58 3.09
CA SER A 36 -2.23 -18.78 3.80
C SER A 36 -1.12 -19.79 4.13
N HIS A 37 -0.09 -19.86 3.29
CA HIS A 37 1.09 -20.72 3.48
C HIS A 37 2.28 -20.21 2.66
N ASN A 38 3.52 -20.39 3.16
CA ASN A 38 4.73 -19.95 2.46
C ASN A 38 5.13 -20.83 1.26
N THR A 39 4.56 -22.02 1.10
CA THR A 39 4.72 -22.81 -0.12
C THR A 39 3.68 -22.39 -1.14
N VAL A 40 4.13 -21.73 -2.20
CA VAL A 40 3.28 -21.24 -3.29
C VAL A 40 3.61 -22.02 -4.55
N TRP A 41 2.60 -22.68 -5.14
CA TRP A 41 2.77 -23.54 -6.29
C TRP A 41 2.47 -22.86 -7.61
N CYS A 42 1.40 -22.10 -7.65
CA CYS A 42 0.93 -21.45 -8.87
C CYS A 42 0.35 -20.07 -8.58
N ALA A 43 0.36 -19.22 -9.60
CA ALA A 43 -0.26 -17.91 -9.58
C ALA A 43 -0.82 -17.55 -10.95
N ILE A 44 -1.93 -16.83 -10.96
CA ILE A 44 -2.48 -16.19 -12.14
C ILE A 44 -3.00 -14.80 -11.79
N GLN A 45 -3.00 -13.89 -12.75
CA GLN A 45 -3.80 -12.68 -12.69
C GLN A 45 -5.06 -12.88 -13.48
N ASP A 46 -6.21 -12.61 -12.87
CA ASP A 46 -7.50 -12.78 -13.52
C ASP A 46 -7.88 -11.56 -14.38
N SER A 47 -8.95 -11.68 -15.15
CA SER A 47 -9.46 -10.63 -16.04
C SER A 47 -9.94 -9.38 -15.30
N TYR A 48 -10.22 -9.46 -13.99
CA TYR A 48 -10.53 -8.33 -13.13
C TYR A 48 -9.27 -7.64 -12.59
N GLY A 49 -8.12 -8.31 -12.68
CA GLY A 49 -6.84 -7.82 -12.20
C GLY A 49 -6.39 -8.37 -10.84
N PHE A 50 -7.20 -9.20 -10.15
CA PHE A 50 -6.79 -9.85 -8.90
C PHE A 50 -5.73 -10.91 -9.15
N ILE A 51 -4.79 -11.05 -8.20
CA ILE A 51 -3.82 -12.13 -8.22
C ILE A 51 -4.36 -13.31 -7.41
N TRP A 52 -4.45 -14.47 -8.05
CA TRP A 52 -4.82 -15.72 -7.41
C TRP A 52 -3.59 -16.57 -7.19
N LEU A 53 -3.45 -17.12 -5.97
CA LEU A 53 -2.26 -17.84 -5.50
C LEU A 53 -2.69 -19.18 -4.94
N GLY A 54 -2.20 -20.25 -5.57
CA GLY A 54 -2.37 -21.61 -5.06
C GLY A 54 -1.24 -21.97 -4.11
N THR A 55 -1.60 -22.39 -2.89
CA THR A 55 -0.65 -22.74 -1.83
C THR A 55 -0.88 -24.15 -1.31
N SER A 56 0.00 -24.62 -0.43
CA SER A 56 -0.20 -25.91 0.28
C SER A 56 -1.34 -25.87 1.31
N ASP A 57 -1.89 -24.69 1.61
CA ASP A 57 -3.00 -24.54 2.58
C ASP A 57 -4.05 -23.52 2.13
N GLY A 58 -4.61 -23.75 0.95
CA GLY A 58 -5.72 -23.00 0.39
C GLY A 58 -5.38 -22.17 -0.82
N LEU A 59 -6.44 -21.57 -1.37
CA LEU A 59 -6.40 -20.63 -2.46
C LEU A 59 -6.51 -19.20 -1.91
N ASN A 60 -5.62 -18.32 -2.34
CA ASN A 60 -5.61 -16.91 -1.94
C ASN A 60 -6.00 -16.03 -3.11
N ARG A 61 -6.85 -15.05 -2.88
CA ARG A 61 -7.08 -13.94 -3.80
C ARG A 61 -6.47 -12.67 -3.20
N TYR A 62 -5.41 -12.20 -3.80
CA TYR A 62 -4.67 -11.01 -3.36
C TYR A 62 -5.13 -9.77 -4.12
N ASP A 63 -5.36 -8.67 -3.41
CA ASP A 63 -5.84 -7.41 -3.97
C ASP A 63 -4.85 -6.24 -3.80
N GLY A 64 -3.61 -6.52 -3.41
CA GLY A 64 -2.59 -5.52 -3.13
C GLY A 64 -2.57 -5.04 -1.67
N ARG A 65 -3.66 -5.18 -0.92
CA ARG A 65 -3.77 -4.77 0.49
C ARG A 65 -3.98 -5.94 1.43
N GLY A 66 -4.49 -7.06 0.92
CA GLY A 66 -4.74 -8.23 1.73
C GLY A 66 -5.10 -9.45 0.90
N ASN A 67 -5.18 -10.59 1.58
CA ASN A 67 -5.57 -11.86 1.00
C ASN A 67 -6.95 -12.26 1.48
N LYS A 68 -7.83 -12.66 0.54
CA LYS A 68 -8.99 -13.46 0.85
C LYS A 68 -8.62 -14.93 0.66
N VAL A 69 -8.65 -15.69 1.77
CA VAL A 69 -8.24 -17.10 1.79
C VAL A 69 -9.47 -18.00 1.68
N TYR A 70 -9.41 -18.95 0.76
CA TYR A 70 -10.42 -19.99 0.56
C TYR A 70 -9.82 -21.34 0.98
N ARG A 71 -10.47 -22.01 1.92
CA ARG A 71 -10.06 -23.31 2.48
C ARG A 71 -11.23 -24.26 2.55
N ASN A 72 -10.94 -25.50 2.87
CA ASN A 72 -11.95 -26.47 3.26
C ASN A 72 -12.66 -25.98 4.55
N VAL A 73 -13.98 -25.94 4.50
CA VAL A 73 -14.83 -25.65 5.65
C VAL A 73 -15.66 -26.88 5.96
N LEU A 74 -15.49 -27.43 7.15
CA LEU A 74 -16.16 -28.66 7.56
C LEU A 74 -17.69 -28.52 7.43
N ASN A 75 -18.33 -29.47 6.75
CA ASN A 75 -19.77 -29.49 6.45
C ASN A 75 -20.28 -28.42 5.46
N ASP A 76 -19.40 -27.67 4.81
CA ASP A 76 -19.76 -26.79 3.70
C ASP A 76 -19.33 -27.42 2.37
N LYS A 77 -20.27 -28.04 1.68
CA LYS A 77 -20.06 -28.65 0.36
C LYS A 77 -19.75 -27.66 -0.78
N PHE A 78 -19.83 -26.37 -0.51
CA PHE A 78 -19.50 -25.29 -1.45
C PHE A 78 -18.14 -24.65 -1.17
N SER A 79 -17.41 -25.16 -0.17
CA SER A 79 -16.03 -24.80 0.09
C SER A 79 -15.07 -25.61 -0.77
N LEU A 80 -13.80 -25.24 -0.78
CA LEU A 80 -12.74 -26.01 -1.40
C LEU A 80 -12.45 -27.27 -0.56
N GLU A 81 -12.74 -28.47 -1.09
CA GLU A 81 -12.58 -29.70 -0.29
C GLU A 81 -11.14 -30.07 0.01
N ASN A 82 -10.18 -29.59 -0.81
CA ASN A 82 -8.76 -29.84 -0.63
C ASN A 82 -7.95 -28.54 -0.67
N ASN A 83 -7.15 -28.32 0.38
CA ASN A 83 -6.39 -27.08 0.52
C ASN A 83 -5.11 -27.04 -0.32
N PHE A 84 -4.66 -28.15 -0.86
CA PHE A 84 -3.41 -28.21 -1.62
C PHE A 84 -3.66 -27.84 -3.09
N VAL A 85 -3.35 -26.57 -3.47
CA VAL A 85 -3.66 -26.02 -4.78
C VAL A 85 -2.39 -25.84 -5.61
N GLU A 86 -2.31 -26.57 -6.75
CA GLU A 86 -1.12 -26.57 -7.60
C GLU A 86 -1.33 -26.00 -9.01
N ALA A 87 -2.57 -25.92 -9.49
CA ALA A 87 -2.86 -25.39 -10.81
C ALA A 87 -4.05 -24.45 -10.80
N LEU A 88 -3.95 -23.36 -11.55
CA LEU A 88 -4.99 -22.36 -11.69
C LEU A 88 -5.12 -21.94 -13.15
N ILE A 89 -6.36 -21.71 -13.59
CA ILE A 89 -6.65 -21.03 -14.84
C ILE A 89 -7.99 -20.30 -14.74
N GLU A 90 -8.13 -19.20 -15.44
CA GLU A 90 -9.41 -18.53 -15.64
C GLU A 90 -10.08 -19.04 -16.91
N GLU A 91 -11.34 -19.51 -16.79
CA GLU A 91 -12.19 -19.93 -17.90
C GLU A 91 -13.61 -19.43 -17.69
N ASP A 92 -14.18 -18.74 -18.69
CA ASP A 92 -15.53 -18.19 -18.69
C ASP A 92 -15.85 -17.40 -17.40
N GLN A 93 -14.90 -16.54 -16.98
CA GLN A 93 -14.94 -15.76 -15.74
C GLN A 93 -14.84 -16.57 -14.43
N ASN A 94 -14.78 -17.90 -14.49
CA ASN A 94 -14.58 -18.77 -13.34
C ASN A 94 -13.11 -19.11 -13.15
N ILE A 95 -12.72 -19.44 -11.93
CA ILE A 95 -11.37 -19.93 -11.65
C ILE A 95 -11.42 -21.45 -11.50
N TRP A 96 -10.72 -22.14 -12.37
CA TRP A 96 -10.53 -23.57 -12.29
C TRP A 96 -9.32 -23.86 -11.41
N VAL A 97 -9.51 -24.69 -10.40
CA VAL A 97 -8.58 -24.94 -9.31
C VAL A 97 -8.18 -26.40 -9.29
N GLY A 98 -6.96 -26.67 -9.70
CA GLY A 98 -6.35 -28.00 -9.64
C GLY A 98 -5.73 -28.25 -8.30
N THR A 99 -6.15 -29.33 -7.65
CA THR A 99 -5.66 -29.76 -6.32
C THR A 99 -4.97 -31.12 -6.41
N ASN A 100 -4.41 -31.60 -5.30
CA ASN A 100 -3.84 -32.94 -5.22
C ASN A 100 -4.89 -34.08 -5.18
N SER A 101 -6.19 -33.74 -5.20
CA SER A 101 -7.30 -34.70 -5.18
C SER A 101 -8.41 -34.39 -6.18
N GLY A 102 -8.08 -33.70 -7.27
CA GLY A 102 -9.02 -33.42 -8.35
C GLY A 102 -9.18 -31.96 -8.69
N LEU A 103 -10.18 -31.69 -9.54
CA LEU A 103 -10.43 -30.38 -10.13
C LEU A 103 -11.69 -29.75 -9.56
N TYR A 104 -11.56 -28.48 -9.16
CA TYR A 104 -12.66 -27.66 -8.63
C TYR A 104 -12.84 -26.42 -9.50
N ILE A 105 -14.07 -25.92 -9.54
CA ILE A 105 -14.42 -24.67 -10.21
C ILE A 105 -14.93 -23.69 -9.16
N TYR A 106 -14.26 -22.55 -9.02
CA TYR A 106 -14.77 -21.42 -8.27
C TYR A 106 -15.68 -20.58 -9.18
N ASP A 107 -16.96 -20.64 -8.92
CA ASP A 107 -17.96 -19.82 -9.59
C ASP A 107 -18.01 -18.43 -8.95
N ARG A 108 -17.56 -17.42 -9.70
CA ARG A 108 -17.59 -16.02 -9.24
C ARG A 108 -19.01 -15.49 -9.06
N ALA A 109 -19.97 -15.95 -9.86
CA ALA A 109 -21.33 -15.44 -9.76
C ALA A 109 -21.99 -15.81 -8.42
N THR A 110 -21.62 -16.96 -7.85
CA THR A 110 -22.19 -17.46 -6.59
C THR A 110 -21.24 -17.41 -5.40
N ASP A 111 -19.94 -17.07 -5.62
CA ASP A 111 -18.86 -17.13 -4.62
C ASP A 111 -18.71 -18.51 -3.97
N ARG A 112 -18.82 -19.59 -4.79
CA ARG A 112 -18.85 -20.97 -4.35
C ARG A 112 -17.93 -21.86 -5.18
N PHE A 113 -17.47 -22.94 -4.57
CA PHE A 113 -16.76 -24.00 -5.25
C PHE A 113 -17.71 -25.15 -5.61
N SER A 114 -17.41 -25.78 -6.72
CA SER A 114 -18.02 -27.05 -7.13
C SER A 114 -16.94 -27.99 -7.62
N TYR A 115 -17.09 -29.27 -7.34
CA TYR A 115 -16.24 -30.31 -7.91
C TYR A 115 -16.52 -30.46 -9.40
N PHE A 116 -15.48 -30.66 -10.21
CA PHE A 116 -15.62 -30.94 -11.63
C PHE A 116 -16.03 -32.40 -11.83
N ASP A 117 -17.31 -32.66 -12.02
CA ASP A 117 -17.94 -33.97 -12.03
C ASP A 117 -18.05 -34.61 -13.42
N LYS A 118 -17.48 -33.97 -14.47
CA LYS A 118 -17.50 -34.52 -15.83
C LYS A 118 -16.64 -35.77 -15.93
N THR A 119 -17.18 -36.75 -16.62
CA THR A 119 -16.54 -38.05 -16.84
C THR A 119 -16.22 -38.26 -18.30
N THR A 120 -15.19 -39.07 -18.58
CA THR A 120 -14.93 -39.60 -19.93
C THR A 120 -16.05 -40.57 -20.36
N GLN A 121 -16.08 -40.92 -21.63
CA GLN A 121 -17.02 -41.97 -22.14
C GLN A 121 -16.90 -43.32 -21.41
N TYR A 122 -15.81 -43.55 -20.68
CA TYR A 122 -15.59 -44.77 -19.89
C TYR A 122 -15.88 -44.58 -18.38
N GLY A 123 -16.46 -43.47 -18.00
CA GLY A 123 -16.81 -43.16 -16.60
C GLY A 123 -15.63 -42.71 -15.73
N VAL A 124 -14.51 -42.34 -16.32
CA VAL A 124 -13.32 -41.82 -15.58
C VAL A 124 -13.47 -40.33 -15.39
N TYR A 125 -13.34 -39.87 -14.12
CA TYR A 125 -13.29 -38.47 -13.77
C TYR A 125 -11.90 -38.05 -13.28
N VAL A 126 -11.61 -36.75 -13.30
CA VAL A 126 -10.32 -36.19 -12.87
C VAL A 126 -10.25 -36.18 -11.36
N SER A 127 -9.50 -37.09 -10.75
CA SER A 127 -9.44 -37.31 -9.28
C SER A 127 -8.03 -37.35 -8.72
N SER A 128 -6.99 -37.31 -9.56
CA SER A 128 -5.60 -37.28 -9.12
C SER A 128 -5.05 -35.86 -9.06
N GLU A 129 -3.85 -35.74 -8.56
CA GLU A 129 -3.11 -34.48 -8.43
C GLU A 129 -2.95 -33.77 -9.78
N ILE A 130 -3.34 -32.50 -9.84
CA ILE A 130 -3.32 -31.69 -11.07
C ILE A 130 -2.13 -30.75 -11.04
N LYS A 131 -1.17 -30.93 -11.94
CA LYS A 131 0.04 -30.14 -12.04
C LYS A 131 -0.11 -28.88 -12.90
N LYS A 132 -0.89 -28.97 -13.99
CA LYS A 132 -1.04 -27.86 -14.91
C LYS A 132 -2.40 -27.91 -15.61
N ILE A 133 -2.96 -26.76 -15.86
CA ILE A 133 -4.14 -26.59 -16.71
C ILE A 133 -3.81 -25.50 -17.72
N VAL A 134 -3.98 -25.81 -19.01
CA VAL A 134 -3.70 -24.87 -20.12
C VAL A 134 -4.87 -24.85 -21.08
N LYS A 135 -5.31 -23.64 -21.43
CA LYS A 135 -6.28 -23.43 -22.51
C LYS A 135 -5.53 -23.16 -23.80
N THR A 136 -5.85 -23.92 -24.82
CA THR A 136 -5.31 -23.77 -26.18
C THR A 136 -6.17 -22.80 -27.02
N GLU A 137 -5.61 -22.27 -28.10
CA GLU A 137 -6.28 -21.28 -28.97
C GLU A 137 -7.64 -21.74 -29.48
N ASN A 138 -7.77 -23.07 -29.79
CA ASN A 138 -9.04 -23.69 -30.22
C ASN A 138 -10.07 -23.85 -29.09
N GLY A 139 -9.71 -23.45 -27.85
CA GLY A 139 -10.59 -23.42 -26.67
C GLY A 139 -10.58 -24.70 -25.83
N LEU A 140 -9.76 -25.69 -26.15
CA LEU A 140 -9.64 -26.91 -25.35
C LEU A 140 -8.84 -26.69 -24.10
N LEU A 141 -9.28 -27.27 -22.97
CA LEU A 141 -8.55 -27.29 -21.71
C LEU A 141 -7.75 -28.59 -21.59
N TRP A 142 -6.44 -28.45 -21.47
CA TRP A 142 -5.49 -29.54 -21.30
C TRP A 142 -5.13 -29.62 -19.81
N ILE A 143 -5.35 -30.78 -19.19
CA ILE A 143 -5.21 -31.01 -17.76
C ILE A 143 -4.14 -32.08 -17.55
N ALA A 144 -2.99 -31.66 -17.05
CA ALA A 144 -1.87 -32.53 -16.71
C ALA A 144 -2.03 -33.09 -15.29
N THR A 145 -1.96 -34.41 -15.12
CA THR A 145 -2.13 -35.06 -13.82
C THR A 145 -0.99 -36.01 -13.47
N LEU A 146 -0.74 -36.14 -12.16
CA LEU A 146 0.10 -37.18 -11.61
C LEU A 146 -0.78 -38.35 -11.13
N GLY A 147 -0.76 -39.44 -11.92
CA GLY A 147 -1.50 -40.68 -11.63
C GLY A 147 -2.53 -41.07 -12.66
N GLN A 148 -3.16 -40.11 -13.36
CA GLN A 148 -4.15 -40.43 -14.41
C GLN A 148 -3.71 -39.97 -15.82
N GLY A 149 -2.54 -39.35 -15.98
CA GLY A 149 -2.01 -38.85 -17.23
C GLY A 149 -2.64 -37.54 -17.71
N LEU A 150 -2.98 -37.47 -18.99
CA LEU A 150 -3.46 -36.25 -19.65
C LEU A 150 -4.95 -36.33 -19.96
N PHE A 151 -5.69 -35.31 -19.49
CA PHE A 151 -7.09 -35.11 -19.92
C PHE A 151 -7.20 -33.90 -20.84
N ILE A 152 -8.17 -33.95 -21.76
CA ILE A 152 -8.54 -32.84 -22.62
C ILE A 152 -10.05 -32.64 -22.49
N TYR A 153 -10.44 -31.43 -22.12
CA TYR A 153 -11.85 -31.05 -21.95
C TYR A 153 -12.23 -29.98 -22.99
N ASP A 154 -13.33 -30.20 -23.66
CA ASP A 154 -13.94 -29.21 -24.55
C ASP A 154 -15.11 -28.54 -23.84
N PRO A 155 -14.98 -27.26 -23.42
CA PRO A 155 -16.06 -26.55 -22.73
C PRO A 155 -17.31 -26.33 -23.58
N LYS A 156 -17.18 -26.32 -24.94
CA LYS A 156 -18.32 -26.10 -25.85
C LYS A 156 -19.21 -27.32 -26.00
N THR A 157 -18.60 -28.49 -26.02
CA THR A 157 -19.33 -29.79 -26.18
C THR A 157 -19.50 -30.48 -24.82
N GLU A 158 -18.88 -29.98 -23.76
CA GLU A 158 -18.81 -30.59 -22.42
C GLU A 158 -18.22 -32.00 -22.43
N VAL A 159 -17.39 -32.34 -23.40
CA VAL A 159 -16.78 -33.65 -23.52
C VAL A 159 -15.40 -33.67 -22.84
N LEU A 160 -15.21 -34.61 -21.92
CA LEU A 160 -13.93 -34.96 -21.34
C LEU A 160 -13.34 -36.19 -22.00
N THR A 161 -12.10 -36.09 -22.47
CA THR A 161 -11.35 -37.21 -23.02
C THR A 161 -10.08 -37.44 -22.24
N GLN A 162 -9.74 -38.70 -21.95
CA GLN A 162 -8.46 -39.08 -21.42
C GLN A 162 -7.58 -39.59 -22.55
N ASN A 163 -6.38 -39.06 -22.68
CA ASN A 163 -5.49 -39.49 -23.73
C ASN A 163 -4.91 -40.88 -23.41
N SER A 164 -4.94 -41.76 -24.40
CA SER A 164 -4.57 -43.18 -24.29
C SER A 164 -3.05 -43.45 -24.21
N ILE A 165 -2.23 -42.43 -24.04
CA ILE A 165 -0.79 -42.58 -23.87
C ILE A 165 -0.47 -43.29 -22.55
N GLN A 166 0.45 -44.24 -22.61
CA GLN A 166 0.84 -45.11 -21.48
C GLN A 166 1.61 -44.39 -20.35
N THR A 167 1.51 -43.07 -20.25
CA THR A 167 2.10 -42.30 -19.13
C THR A 167 1.05 -41.81 -18.19
N SER A 168 1.23 -42.13 -16.91
CA SER A 168 0.36 -41.65 -15.84
C SER A 168 0.89 -40.33 -15.18
N PHE A 169 2.11 -39.92 -15.51
CA PHE A 169 2.81 -38.82 -14.81
C PHE A 169 3.11 -37.70 -15.79
N VAL A 170 2.17 -36.76 -15.92
CA VAL A 170 2.29 -35.57 -16.75
C VAL A 170 2.50 -34.35 -15.86
N TRP A 171 3.52 -33.53 -16.15
CA TRP A 171 3.91 -32.42 -15.26
C TRP A 171 3.55 -31.05 -15.79
N ASP A 172 3.83 -30.78 -17.07
CA ASP A 172 3.59 -29.47 -17.69
C ASP A 172 3.04 -29.60 -19.11
N VAL A 173 2.35 -28.56 -19.55
CA VAL A 173 1.75 -28.49 -20.90
C VAL A 173 2.03 -27.09 -21.47
N CYS A 174 2.47 -27.04 -22.74
CA CYS A 174 2.72 -25.78 -23.43
C CYS A 174 2.21 -25.85 -24.86
N GLN A 175 1.40 -24.89 -25.29
CA GLN A 175 1.02 -24.71 -26.67
C GLN A 175 2.19 -24.10 -27.46
N SER A 176 2.44 -24.59 -28.69
CA SER A 176 3.48 -24.05 -29.57
C SER A 176 3.16 -22.62 -30.00
N TYR A 177 4.19 -21.86 -30.34
CA TYR A 177 4.07 -20.46 -30.81
C TYR A 177 3.17 -20.32 -32.02
N ASP A 178 3.25 -21.27 -32.96
CA ASP A 178 2.40 -21.33 -34.16
C ASP A 178 0.98 -21.88 -33.90
N LYS A 179 0.64 -22.19 -32.65
CA LYS A 179 -0.65 -22.67 -32.13
C LYS A 179 -1.10 -24.07 -32.67
N LYS A 180 -0.29 -24.71 -33.49
CA LYS A 180 -0.64 -25.99 -34.18
C LYS A 180 -0.27 -27.23 -33.38
N LYS A 181 0.57 -27.09 -32.36
CA LYS A 181 1.07 -28.22 -31.56
C LYS A 181 0.92 -27.92 -30.07
N VAL A 182 0.85 -28.98 -29.30
CA VAL A 182 0.90 -28.94 -27.84
C VAL A 182 2.00 -29.86 -27.37
N TYR A 183 2.92 -29.32 -26.60
CA TYR A 183 4.01 -30.06 -25.97
C TYR A 183 3.62 -30.39 -24.54
N VAL A 184 3.83 -31.64 -24.16
CA VAL A 184 3.46 -32.17 -22.86
C VAL A 184 4.69 -32.83 -22.22
N SER A 185 5.07 -32.40 -21.07
CA SER A 185 6.18 -32.98 -20.34
C SER A 185 5.73 -34.20 -19.53
N SER A 186 6.48 -35.30 -19.62
CA SER A 186 6.24 -36.52 -18.86
C SER A 186 7.49 -36.91 -18.07
N LEU A 187 7.25 -37.40 -16.85
CA LEU A 187 8.36 -37.97 -16.04
C LEU A 187 8.83 -39.31 -16.51
N GLN A 188 8.10 -39.98 -17.40
CA GLN A 188 8.40 -41.36 -17.89
C GLN A 188 8.81 -41.39 -19.35
N GLU A 189 8.15 -40.59 -20.20
CA GLU A 189 8.27 -40.67 -21.65
C GLU A 189 9.01 -39.50 -22.30
N GLY A 190 9.48 -38.53 -21.48
CA GLY A 190 10.14 -37.31 -21.94
C GLY A 190 9.15 -36.26 -22.46
N LEU A 191 9.44 -35.62 -23.58
CA LEU A 191 8.56 -34.62 -24.18
C LEU A 191 7.65 -35.23 -25.23
N LEU A 192 6.36 -35.17 -25.03
CA LEU A 192 5.33 -35.61 -25.93
C LEU A 192 4.84 -34.45 -26.78
N CYS A 193 4.59 -34.69 -28.06
CA CYS A 193 4.06 -33.70 -28.99
C CYS A 193 2.73 -34.17 -29.54
N PHE A 194 1.74 -33.30 -29.48
CA PHE A 194 0.39 -33.50 -30.00
C PHE A 194 0.05 -32.45 -31.04
N ASP A 195 -0.97 -32.72 -31.85
CA ASP A 195 -1.64 -31.66 -32.57
C ASP A 195 -2.60 -30.87 -31.66
N GLU A 196 -3.16 -29.81 -32.19
CA GLU A 196 -4.08 -28.93 -31.46
C GLU A 196 -5.37 -29.61 -30.95
N ASN A 197 -5.73 -30.77 -31.54
CA ASN A 197 -6.95 -31.54 -31.22
C ASN A 197 -6.67 -32.74 -30.29
N GLY A 198 -5.43 -32.89 -29.81
CA GLY A 198 -5.05 -33.94 -28.86
C GLY A 198 -4.60 -35.25 -29.49
N LYS A 199 -4.39 -35.29 -30.80
CA LYS A 199 -3.81 -36.47 -31.44
C LYS A 199 -2.31 -36.51 -31.21
N PHE A 200 -1.80 -37.63 -30.68
CA PHE A 200 -0.38 -37.85 -30.48
C PHE A 200 0.37 -37.87 -31.82
N LEU A 201 1.45 -37.13 -31.91
CA LEU A 201 2.32 -37.04 -33.09
C LEU A 201 3.61 -37.81 -32.88
N GLN A 202 4.38 -37.50 -31.84
CA GLN A 202 5.67 -38.15 -31.56
C GLN A 202 6.15 -37.83 -30.14
N SER A 203 7.17 -38.52 -29.66
CA SER A 203 7.89 -38.24 -28.42
C SER A 203 9.35 -37.90 -28.69
N TYR A 204 9.93 -37.07 -27.82
CA TYR A 204 11.33 -36.69 -27.87
C TYR A 204 12.01 -37.05 -26.54
N ARG A 205 13.18 -37.69 -26.62
CA ARG A 205 13.97 -38.06 -25.44
C ARG A 205 15.08 -37.06 -25.20
N VAL A 206 15.36 -36.76 -23.90
CA VAL A 206 16.34 -35.74 -23.51
C VAL A 206 17.77 -36.23 -23.55
N SER A 207 18.02 -37.54 -23.44
CA SER A 207 19.35 -38.12 -23.43
C SER A 207 19.50 -39.24 -24.46
N SER A 208 20.70 -39.35 -25.01
CA SER A 208 21.14 -40.50 -25.80
C SER A 208 21.44 -41.75 -24.97
N ASP A 209 21.55 -41.64 -23.66
CA ASP A 209 21.90 -42.73 -22.75
C ASP A 209 20.61 -43.39 -22.22
N VAL A 210 20.23 -44.46 -22.87
CA VAL A 210 18.97 -45.21 -22.67
C VAL A 210 18.85 -45.82 -21.27
N ASN A 211 19.93 -45.90 -20.50
CA ASN A 211 20.00 -46.63 -19.25
C ASN A 211 19.91 -45.71 -18.00
N SER A 212 19.86 -44.40 -18.11
CA SER A 212 19.71 -43.53 -16.95
C SER A 212 18.23 -43.26 -16.67
N SER A 213 17.79 -43.62 -15.46
CA SER A 213 16.41 -43.39 -14.98
C SER A 213 16.00 -41.91 -14.98
N ASP A 214 16.95 -40.99 -15.07
CA ASP A 214 16.75 -39.53 -15.02
C ASP A 214 16.62 -38.86 -16.40
N SER A 215 16.81 -39.60 -17.48
CA SER A 215 16.78 -39.12 -18.86
C SER A 215 15.36 -38.68 -19.34
N TYR A 216 14.31 -38.94 -18.57
CA TYR A 216 12.94 -38.68 -18.97
C TYR A 216 12.23 -37.60 -18.14
N LYS A 217 12.82 -37.18 -17.02
CA LYS A 217 12.16 -36.28 -16.06
C LYS A 217 12.21 -34.82 -16.53
N ILE A 218 11.23 -34.42 -17.34
CA ILE A 218 11.06 -33.02 -17.77
C ILE A 218 10.05 -32.35 -16.83
N ASN A 219 10.47 -31.29 -16.15
CA ASN A 219 9.64 -30.59 -15.17
C ASN A 219 8.86 -29.43 -15.79
N CYS A 220 9.40 -28.75 -16.81
CA CYS A 220 8.73 -27.64 -17.46
C CYS A 220 9.08 -27.56 -18.94
N VAL A 221 8.19 -26.95 -19.70
CA VAL A 221 8.32 -26.72 -21.14
C VAL A 221 7.83 -25.33 -21.51
N LEU A 222 8.58 -24.63 -22.38
CA LEU A 222 8.25 -23.30 -22.86
C LEU A 222 8.58 -23.17 -24.35
N ASP A 223 7.63 -22.74 -25.18
CA ASP A 223 7.90 -22.36 -26.58
C ASP A 223 8.04 -20.82 -26.67
N VAL A 224 9.24 -20.38 -27.02
CA VAL A 224 9.53 -18.97 -27.25
C VAL A 224 9.83 -18.78 -28.73
N GLU A 225 8.90 -18.13 -29.45
CA GLU A 225 9.05 -17.77 -30.86
C GLU A 225 9.36 -18.96 -31.78
N GLY A 226 8.88 -20.14 -31.40
CA GLY A 226 9.12 -21.36 -32.15
C GLY A 226 10.32 -22.19 -31.70
N GLU A 227 11.08 -21.74 -30.72
CA GLU A 227 12.09 -22.52 -30.01
C GLU A 227 11.49 -23.14 -28.73
N VAL A 228 11.52 -24.47 -28.67
CA VAL A 228 11.01 -25.21 -27.50
C VAL A 228 12.12 -25.46 -26.51
N TRP A 229 11.98 -24.88 -25.33
CA TRP A 229 12.89 -24.98 -24.20
C TRP A 229 12.33 -25.91 -23.15
N LEU A 230 13.22 -26.67 -22.49
CA LEU A 230 12.89 -27.74 -21.55
C LEU A 230 13.71 -27.55 -20.28
N GLY A 231 13.05 -27.66 -19.16
CA GLY A 231 13.72 -27.77 -17.84
C GLY A 231 13.60 -29.18 -17.29
N ALA A 232 14.73 -29.74 -16.83
CA ALA A 232 14.76 -31.08 -16.26
C ALA A 232 15.61 -31.15 -14.99
N GLY A 233 15.68 -32.32 -14.38
CA GLY A 233 16.61 -32.59 -13.29
C GLY A 233 18.09 -32.49 -13.72
N ASN A 234 19.01 -32.64 -12.72
CA ASN A 234 20.44 -32.72 -12.98
C ASN A 234 21.07 -31.55 -13.75
N ASN A 235 20.73 -30.32 -13.36
CA ASN A 235 21.25 -29.06 -13.93
C ASN A 235 20.96 -28.89 -15.44
N LEU A 236 19.86 -29.42 -15.95
CA LEU A 236 19.60 -29.47 -17.37
C LEU A 236 18.60 -28.40 -17.82
N LEU A 237 19.08 -27.49 -18.66
CA LEU A 237 18.27 -26.67 -19.57
C LEU A 237 18.47 -27.19 -20.98
N GLY A 238 17.40 -27.60 -21.68
CA GLY A 238 17.47 -28.17 -23.04
C GLY A 238 16.71 -27.31 -24.06
N ARG A 239 17.17 -27.35 -25.33
CA ARG A 239 16.44 -26.84 -26.49
C ARG A 239 16.15 -27.94 -27.45
N LEU A 240 14.89 -28.09 -27.86
CA LEU A 240 14.49 -29.07 -28.85
C LEU A 240 14.94 -28.66 -30.24
N ASN A 241 15.81 -29.48 -30.86
CA ASN A 241 16.09 -29.38 -32.29
C ASN A 241 15.00 -30.13 -33.06
N ARG A 242 14.10 -29.39 -33.71
CA ARG A 242 12.95 -29.96 -34.41
C ARG A 242 13.30 -30.72 -35.67
N GLN A 243 14.49 -30.49 -36.26
CA GLN A 243 14.95 -31.15 -37.46
C GLN A 243 15.54 -32.54 -37.16
N THR A 244 16.32 -32.65 -36.13
CA THR A 244 16.99 -33.89 -35.71
C THR A 244 16.16 -34.68 -34.71
N GLY A 245 15.20 -34.08 -34.05
CA GLY A 245 14.43 -34.68 -32.97
C GLY A 245 15.20 -34.87 -31.68
N THR A 246 16.37 -34.24 -31.55
CA THR A 246 17.25 -34.32 -30.38
C THR A 246 17.13 -33.08 -29.52
N VAL A 247 17.47 -33.20 -28.24
CA VAL A 247 17.54 -32.04 -27.31
C VAL A 247 19.00 -31.63 -27.17
N GLU A 248 19.28 -30.39 -27.49
CA GLU A 248 20.56 -29.75 -27.22
C GLU A 248 20.61 -29.35 -25.74
N ASN A 249 21.59 -29.81 -24.99
CA ASN A 249 21.70 -29.57 -23.57
C ASN A 249 22.65 -28.41 -23.27
N TYR A 250 22.19 -27.47 -22.47
CA TYR A 250 22.99 -26.34 -21.95
C TYR A 250 23.22 -26.60 -20.48
N MET A 251 24.47 -26.86 -20.12
CA MET A 251 24.91 -27.07 -18.75
C MET A 251 25.89 -25.96 -18.38
N ALA A 252 25.80 -25.49 -17.17
CA ALA A 252 26.83 -24.63 -16.59
C ALA A 252 27.67 -25.50 -15.63
N PRO A 253 28.82 -26.00 -16.04
CA PRO A 253 29.61 -26.95 -15.21
C PRO A 253 30.05 -26.40 -13.87
N SER A 254 30.17 -25.07 -13.77
CA SER A 254 30.54 -24.37 -12.53
C SER A 254 29.31 -24.08 -11.62
N LEU A 255 28.07 -24.25 -12.12
CA LEU A 255 26.84 -23.91 -11.41
C LEU A 255 26.05 -25.20 -11.11
N ASN A 256 25.84 -25.48 -9.83
CA ASN A 256 24.92 -26.52 -9.41
C ASN A 256 23.56 -25.93 -9.06
N PHE A 257 22.66 -25.81 -10.04
CA PHE A 257 21.32 -25.27 -9.79
C PHE A 257 20.24 -26.33 -9.53
N GLY A 258 20.59 -27.63 -9.48
CA GLY A 258 19.63 -28.70 -9.23
C GLY A 258 18.67 -28.91 -10.38
N ALA A 259 17.40 -29.11 -10.09
CA ALA A 259 16.38 -29.22 -11.12
C ALA A 259 15.93 -27.85 -11.63
N VAL A 260 15.74 -27.71 -12.94
CA VAL A 260 15.03 -26.58 -13.53
C VAL A 260 13.53 -26.84 -13.39
N ARG A 261 12.82 -25.97 -12.68
CA ARG A 261 11.40 -26.14 -12.35
C ARG A 261 10.47 -25.22 -13.13
N SER A 262 10.96 -24.04 -13.51
CA SER A 262 10.14 -23.04 -14.18
C SER A 262 10.94 -22.25 -15.20
N LEU A 263 10.35 -21.93 -16.32
CA LEU A 263 10.92 -21.14 -17.40
C LEU A 263 9.99 -19.99 -17.73
N LEU A 264 10.55 -18.79 -17.96
CA LEU A 264 9.78 -17.61 -18.36
C LEU A 264 10.61 -16.74 -19.31
N LYS A 265 10.00 -16.22 -20.39
CA LYS A 265 10.65 -15.25 -21.28
C LYS A 265 10.90 -13.94 -20.50
N TYR A 266 12.14 -13.45 -20.51
CA TYR A 266 12.54 -12.21 -19.87
C TYR A 266 12.69 -11.04 -20.85
N THR A 267 13.55 -11.20 -21.81
CA THR A 267 13.74 -10.30 -22.96
C THR A 267 13.69 -11.09 -24.26
N GLU A 268 13.91 -10.42 -25.38
CA GLU A 268 14.02 -11.12 -26.68
C GLU A 268 15.09 -12.22 -26.66
N ASN A 269 16.22 -11.96 -25.98
CA ASN A 269 17.38 -12.86 -25.99
C ASN A 269 17.60 -13.59 -24.66
N GLU A 270 16.77 -13.37 -23.64
CA GLU A 270 17.00 -13.92 -22.31
C GLU A 270 15.80 -14.67 -21.76
N LEU A 271 16.09 -15.78 -21.08
CA LEU A 271 15.12 -16.58 -20.33
C LEU A 271 15.43 -16.48 -18.83
N LEU A 272 14.37 -16.35 -18.03
CA LEU A 272 14.42 -16.63 -16.60
C LEU A 272 14.33 -18.14 -16.37
N VAL A 273 15.25 -18.65 -15.59
CA VAL A 273 15.37 -20.07 -15.26
C VAL A 273 15.24 -20.21 -13.74
N GLY A 274 14.07 -20.65 -13.27
CA GLY A 274 13.81 -20.95 -11.88
C GLY A 274 14.22 -22.37 -11.52
N THR A 275 15.00 -22.54 -10.47
CA THR A 275 15.65 -23.81 -10.13
C THR A 275 15.46 -24.18 -8.66
N ASP A 276 16.04 -25.33 -8.24
CA ASP A 276 16.12 -25.72 -6.82
C ASP A 276 17.08 -24.82 -6.03
N ASN A 277 18.06 -24.19 -6.70
CA ASN A 277 19.14 -23.43 -6.08
C ASN A 277 19.23 -21.98 -6.57
N GLY A 278 18.09 -21.34 -6.84
CA GLY A 278 18.01 -19.93 -7.16
C GLY A 278 17.48 -19.61 -8.53
N LEU A 279 17.57 -18.33 -8.87
CA LEU A 279 17.10 -17.75 -10.13
C LEU A 279 18.28 -17.42 -11.04
N TYR A 280 18.17 -17.82 -12.29
CA TYR A 280 19.18 -17.56 -13.31
C TYR A 280 18.60 -16.86 -14.52
N LEU A 281 19.43 -16.03 -15.16
CA LEU A 281 19.21 -15.53 -16.50
C LEU A 281 20.03 -16.37 -17.47
N PHE A 282 19.39 -16.89 -18.51
CA PHE A 282 20.05 -17.58 -19.60
C PHE A 282 19.98 -16.74 -20.87
N ASN A 283 21.12 -16.37 -21.41
CA ASN A 283 21.21 -15.66 -22.68
C ASN A 283 21.18 -16.67 -23.85
N ARG A 284 20.18 -16.53 -24.73
CA ARG A 284 19.93 -17.47 -25.84
C ARG A 284 20.99 -17.41 -26.95
N GLU A 285 21.66 -16.26 -27.14
CA GLU A 285 22.71 -16.05 -28.15
C GLU A 285 24.06 -16.54 -27.65
N SER A 286 24.52 -15.99 -26.51
CA SER A 286 25.83 -16.34 -25.94
C SER A 286 25.84 -17.73 -25.26
N LYS A 287 24.65 -18.27 -24.95
CA LYS A 287 24.45 -19.56 -24.27
C LYS A 287 25.08 -19.59 -22.87
N THR A 288 25.07 -18.45 -22.22
CA THR A 288 25.66 -18.27 -20.89
C THR A 288 24.57 -18.11 -19.83
N PHE A 289 24.86 -18.63 -18.62
CA PHE A 289 24.05 -18.45 -17.44
C PHE A 289 24.61 -17.33 -16.59
N LEU A 290 23.72 -16.51 -16.04
CA LEU A 290 24.03 -15.50 -15.07
C LEU A 290 23.12 -15.71 -13.85
N ARG A 291 23.66 -15.81 -12.66
CA ARG A 291 22.85 -15.87 -11.45
C ARG A 291 22.16 -14.54 -11.22
N ALA A 292 20.84 -14.54 -11.04
CA ALA A 292 20.03 -13.32 -10.85
C ALA A 292 19.70 -13.04 -9.36
N ASP A 293 19.89 -14.01 -8.49
CA ASP A 293 19.73 -13.89 -7.04
C ASP A 293 21.09 -13.90 -6.31
N ASN A 294 21.11 -13.34 -5.10
CA ASN A 294 22.26 -13.41 -4.20
C ASN A 294 21.80 -13.91 -2.83
N PRO A 295 22.10 -15.15 -2.43
CA PRO A 295 21.68 -15.70 -1.14
C PRO A 295 22.18 -14.93 0.09
N ALA A 296 23.25 -14.15 -0.05
CA ALA A 296 23.77 -13.32 1.03
C ALA A 296 23.02 -11.98 1.19
N ASP A 297 22.24 -11.56 0.18
CA ASP A 297 21.46 -10.32 0.24
C ASP A 297 20.06 -10.60 0.83
N PRO A 298 19.70 -10.01 1.99
CA PRO A 298 18.37 -10.16 2.58
C PRO A 298 17.23 -9.66 1.69
N ARG A 299 17.52 -8.85 0.66
CA ARG A 299 16.53 -8.38 -0.34
C ARG A 299 16.42 -9.31 -1.54
N SER A 300 17.27 -10.32 -1.65
CA SER A 300 17.17 -11.36 -2.66
C SER A 300 16.02 -12.32 -2.37
N LEU A 301 15.97 -13.44 -3.05
CA LEU A 301 14.92 -14.44 -2.86
C LEU A 301 14.79 -14.86 -1.39
N SER A 302 13.55 -15.05 -0.96
CA SER A 302 13.23 -15.56 0.38
C SER A 302 13.57 -17.05 0.55
N ASP A 303 13.59 -17.79 -0.57
CA ASP A 303 13.95 -19.22 -0.63
C ASP A 303 14.55 -19.51 -2.02
N GLN A 304 15.47 -20.45 -2.09
CA GLN A 304 16.20 -20.78 -3.30
C GLN A 304 15.41 -21.68 -4.26
N THR A 305 14.41 -22.41 -3.76
CA THR A 305 13.61 -23.34 -4.56
C THR A 305 12.44 -22.62 -5.20
N ILE A 306 12.45 -22.47 -6.52
CA ILE A 306 11.46 -21.73 -7.29
C ILE A 306 10.43 -22.68 -7.91
N ASN A 307 9.18 -22.62 -7.46
CA ASN A 307 8.10 -23.44 -7.98
C ASN A 307 7.47 -22.88 -9.29
N GLY A 308 7.42 -21.54 -9.42
CA GLY A 308 6.80 -20.91 -10.57
C GLY A 308 7.18 -19.44 -10.70
N MET A 309 6.90 -18.87 -11.87
CA MET A 309 7.12 -17.46 -12.16
C MET A 309 6.01 -16.95 -13.09
N MET A 310 5.60 -15.70 -12.92
CA MET A 310 4.67 -15.04 -13.84
C MET A 310 4.95 -13.54 -13.95
N TRP A 311 4.50 -12.96 -15.07
CA TRP A 311 4.36 -11.51 -15.24
C TRP A 311 2.94 -11.09 -14.93
N ASP A 312 2.78 -9.98 -14.21
CA ASP A 312 1.48 -9.33 -14.07
C ASP A 312 1.23 -8.32 -15.21
N ALA A 313 0.04 -7.74 -15.23
CA ALA A 313 -0.36 -6.76 -16.24
C ALA A 313 0.45 -5.45 -16.17
N GLU A 314 1.05 -5.12 -15.02
CA GLU A 314 1.97 -3.99 -14.87
C GLU A 314 3.37 -4.33 -15.39
N GLY A 315 3.64 -5.58 -15.68
CA GLY A 315 4.93 -6.13 -16.11
C GLY A 315 5.91 -6.31 -14.95
N ALA A 316 5.41 -6.51 -13.74
CA ALA A 316 6.20 -6.94 -12.59
C ALA A 316 6.35 -8.46 -12.55
N LEU A 317 7.49 -8.93 -12.04
CA LEU A 317 7.81 -10.33 -11.90
C LEU A 317 7.38 -10.86 -10.53
N TRP A 318 6.61 -11.94 -10.54
CA TRP A 318 6.23 -12.72 -9.37
C TRP A 318 6.98 -14.04 -9.38
N VAL A 319 7.78 -14.31 -8.37
CA VAL A 319 8.54 -15.55 -8.20
C VAL A 319 7.98 -16.30 -6.99
N LEU A 320 7.47 -17.51 -7.22
CA LEU A 320 6.82 -18.37 -6.27
C LEU A 320 7.83 -19.36 -5.72
N THR A 321 7.94 -19.44 -4.42
CA THR A 321 8.96 -20.28 -3.77
C THR A 321 8.36 -21.38 -2.91
N ASN A 322 9.20 -22.36 -2.57
CA ASN A 322 8.75 -23.54 -1.84
C ASN A 322 8.47 -23.26 -0.36
N LEU A 323 9.32 -22.48 0.32
CA LEU A 323 9.17 -22.17 1.75
C LEU A 323 9.22 -20.68 2.08
N GLY A 324 9.49 -19.84 1.10
CA GLY A 324 9.73 -18.41 1.28
C GLY A 324 8.55 -17.50 0.92
N GLY A 325 7.41 -18.06 0.50
CA GLY A 325 6.28 -17.26 0.02
C GLY A 325 6.47 -16.76 -1.40
N ILE A 326 6.16 -15.50 -1.62
CA ILE A 326 6.22 -14.83 -2.91
C ILE A 326 7.30 -13.77 -2.89
N ASN A 327 8.03 -13.67 -3.99
CA ASN A 327 9.01 -12.63 -4.23
C ASN A 327 8.54 -11.78 -5.42
N TYR A 328 8.25 -10.53 -5.16
CA TYR A 328 7.75 -9.58 -6.12
C TYR A 328 8.83 -8.58 -6.55
N MET A 329 9.02 -8.41 -7.85
CA MET A 329 9.94 -7.42 -8.40
C MET A 329 9.21 -6.51 -9.38
N SER A 330 9.05 -5.22 -9.00
CA SER A 330 8.42 -4.23 -9.87
C SER A 330 9.32 -3.85 -11.04
N LYS A 331 8.74 -3.26 -12.08
CA LYS A 331 9.52 -2.64 -13.17
C LYS A 331 10.47 -1.56 -12.65
N GLN A 332 10.09 -0.86 -11.58
CA GLN A 332 10.87 0.24 -11.03
C GLN A 332 12.11 -0.22 -10.27
N THR A 333 12.05 -1.39 -9.62
CA THR A 333 13.20 -1.96 -8.92
C THR A 333 14.42 -2.16 -9.82
N LYS A 334 14.21 -2.32 -11.12
CA LYS A 334 15.30 -2.42 -12.14
C LYS A 334 15.99 -1.11 -12.46
N ARG A 335 15.51 0.04 -11.97
CA ARG A 335 16.07 1.36 -12.30
C ARG A 335 17.21 1.75 -11.37
N PHE A 336 17.30 1.14 -10.19
CA PHE A 336 18.39 1.32 -9.24
C PHE A 336 19.30 0.10 -9.26
N ASP A 337 20.48 0.22 -9.90
CA ASP A 337 21.54 -0.76 -9.71
C ASP A 337 22.07 -0.63 -8.28
N TYR A 338 22.23 -1.74 -7.59
CA TYR A 338 22.70 -1.80 -6.21
C TYR A 338 24.01 -2.55 -6.10
N TYR A 339 24.94 -2.00 -5.36
CA TYR A 339 26.27 -2.58 -5.09
C TYR A 339 26.57 -2.48 -3.61
N SER A 340 27.14 -3.57 -3.04
CA SER A 340 27.64 -3.58 -1.66
C SER A 340 29.05 -4.12 -1.59
N PRO A 341 30.00 -3.36 -1.05
CA PRO A 341 31.35 -3.84 -0.78
C PRO A 341 31.39 -5.05 0.16
N ALA A 342 30.42 -5.18 1.07
CA ALA A 342 30.34 -6.30 1.99
C ALA A 342 30.23 -7.67 1.31
N TYR A 343 29.66 -7.73 0.11
CA TYR A 343 29.55 -9.00 -0.64
C TYR A 343 30.88 -9.50 -1.20
N LEU A 344 31.89 -8.62 -1.37
CA LEU A 344 33.24 -9.00 -1.77
C LEU A 344 34.02 -9.67 -0.64
N SER A 345 33.69 -9.35 0.59
CA SER A 345 34.34 -9.90 1.78
C SER A 345 33.83 -11.31 2.19
N GLY A 346 32.74 -11.78 1.57
CA GLY A 346 32.13 -13.09 1.91
C GLY A 346 31.47 -13.13 3.30
N ILE A 347 31.36 -12.00 4.00
CA ILE A 347 30.71 -11.88 5.32
C ILE A 347 29.24 -11.52 5.11
N ALA A 348 28.38 -12.51 5.16
CA ALA A 348 26.93 -12.30 5.07
C ALA A 348 26.43 -11.42 6.22
N GLY A 349 25.69 -10.36 5.90
CA GLY A 349 25.00 -9.51 6.86
C GLY A 349 25.80 -8.34 7.44
N ALA A 350 27.05 -8.12 7.03
CA ALA A 350 27.77 -6.90 7.37
C ALA A 350 27.43 -5.81 6.32
N GLY A 351 26.56 -4.89 6.68
CA GLY A 351 26.39 -3.64 5.91
C GLY A 351 27.72 -2.91 5.88
N GLU A 352 28.10 -2.36 4.72
CA GLU A 352 29.28 -1.49 4.62
C GLU A 352 28.83 -0.08 4.28
N VAL A 353 29.20 0.85 5.15
CA VAL A 353 28.87 2.26 4.99
C VAL A 353 29.72 2.84 3.86
N VAL A 354 29.07 3.27 2.80
CA VAL A 354 29.68 3.91 1.65
C VAL A 354 29.64 5.42 1.84
N GLY A 355 30.84 6.04 1.81
CA GLY A 355 31.06 7.47 1.94
C GLY A 355 31.28 8.14 0.58
N PRO A 356 32.41 8.87 0.37
CA PRO A 356 32.63 9.68 -0.81
C PRO A 356 32.90 8.88 -2.08
N PHE A 357 32.52 9.48 -3.21
CA PHE A 357 32.83 9.00 -4.54
C PHE A 357 33.77 9.98 -5.26
N CYS A 358 34.60 9.46 -6.15
CA CYS A 358 35.45 10.26 -7.00
C CYS A 358 35.65 9.61 -8.38
N GLU A 359 35.25 10.28 -9.46
CA GLU A 359 35.38 9.78 -10.82
C GLU A 359 36.83 10.02 -11.33
N ASN A 360 37.42 9.00 -11.96
CA ASN A 360 38.72 9.14 -12.61
C ASN A 360 38.55 9.59 -14.10
N LYS A 361 39.69 9.83 -14.79
CA LYS A 361 39.69 10.27 -16.18
C LYS A 361 39.10 9.26 -17.18
N ASP A 362 39.04 7.99 -16.79
CA ASP A 362 38.51 6.88 -17.61
C ASP A 362 37.03 6.62 -17.34
N GLY A 363 36.37 7.43 -16.50
CA GLY A 363 34.97 7.28 -16.09
C GLY A 363 34.73 6.20 -15.03
N ASN A 364 35.77 5.61 -14.46
CA ASN A 364 35.67 4.68 -13.34
C ASN A 364 35.63 5.43 -12.01
N ILE A 365 35.07 4.81 -10.98
CA ILE A 365 34.75 5.46 -9.71
C ILE A 365 35.60 4.91 -8.57
N TRP A 366 36.30 5.80 -7.86
CA TRP A 366 36.90 5.51 -6.55
C TRP A 366 35.82 5.70 -5.47
N ILE A 367 35.75 4.77 -4.53
CA ILE A 367 34.71 4.74 -3.49
C ILE A 367 35.39 4.60 -2.13
N GLY A 368 35.13 5.57 -1.27
CA GLY A 368 35.54 5.51 0.14
C GLY A 368 34.49 4.84 1.01
N THR A 369 34.92 3.96 1.91
CA THR A 369 34.03 3.31 2.87
C THR A 369 34.61 3.43 4.28
N GLN A 370 33.87 2.98 5.30
CA GLN A 370 34.37 2.89 6.67
C GLN A 370 35.46 1.82 6.84
N SER A 371 35.62 0.92 5.90
CA SER A 371 36.56 -0.19 5.97
C SER A 371 37.69 -0.11 4.95
N GLY A 372 37.68 0.88 4.03
CA GLY A 372 38.75 1.05 3.05
C GLY A 372 38.35 1.72 1.76
N LEU A 373 39.23 1.61 0.76
CA LEU A 373 39.12 2.17 -0.56
C LEU A 373 38.71 1.08 -1.55
N TYR A 374 37.70 1.38 -2.37
CA TYR A 374 37.24 0.50 -3.44
C TYR A 374 37.34 1.19 -4.78
N PHE A 375 37.48 0.38 -5.82
CA PHE A 375 37.52 0.81 -7.21
C PHE A 375 36.37 0.13 -7.97
N PHE A 376 35.51 0.93 -8.60
CA PHE A 376 34.40 0.46 -9.40
C PHE A 376 34.68 0.71 -10.88
N ASN A 377 34.80 -0.36 -11.65
CA ASN A 377 34.90 -0.30 -13.10
C ASN A 377 33.50 -0.17 -13.69
N THR A 378 33.23 0.98 -14.30
CA THR A 378 31.89 1.30 -14.84
C THR A 378 31.50 0.51 -16.09
N VAL A 379 32.50 0.03 -16.85
CA VAL A 379 32.30 -0.77 -18.08
C VAL A 379 32.02 -2.23 -17.74
N THR A 380 32.89 -2.86 -16.93
CA THR A 380 32.71 -4.26 -16.48
C THR A 380 31.70 -4.40 -15.35
N ARG A 381 31.35 -3.30 -14.68
CA ARG A 381 30.52 -3.23 -13.47
C ARG A 381 31.11 -4.00 -12.27
N GLU A 382 32.43 -4.14 -12.26
CA GLU A 382 33.17 -4.84 -11.21
C GLU A 382 33.57 -3.88 -10.10
N LEU A 383 33.34 -4.28 -8.86
CA LEU A 383 33.79 -3.59 -7.66
C LEU A 383 34.97 -4.38 -7.06
N SER A 384 36.09 -3.72 -6.81
CA SER A 384 37.29 -4.34 -6.22
C SER A 384 37.84 -3.52 -5.06
N GLU A 385 38.31 -4.19 -4.01
CA GLU A 385 38.97 -3.53 -2.88
C GLU A 385 40.39 -3.10 -3.29
N TYR A 386 40.75 -1.84 -3.01
CA TYR A 386 42.08 -1.32 -3.23
C TYR A 386 42.83 -1.17 -1.90
N HIS A 387 43.91 -1.92 -1.74
CA HIS A 387 44.73 -1.89 -0.52
C HIS A 387 45.74 -0.74 -0.54
N ILE A 388 45.46 0.31 0.22
CA ILE A 388 46.36 1.46 0.37
C ILE A 388 47.67 0.98 0.97
N GLY A 389 48.81 1.19 0.26
CA GLY A 389 50.14 0.72 0.68
C GLY A 389 50.39 -0.79 0.54
N GLY A 390 49.49 -1.55 -0.10
CA GLY A 390 49.64 -3.00 -0.32
C GLY A 390 49.43 -3.87 0.93
N VAL A 391 48.97 -3.28 2.04
CA VAL A 391 48.79 -4.00 3.32
C VAL A 391 47.29 -4.34 3.53
N LYS A 392 46.91 -5.60 3.40
CA LYS A 392 45.54 -6.12 3.58
C LYS A 392 44.89 -5.86 4.93
N SER A 393 45.69 -5.74 5.99
CA SER A 393 45.19 -5.64 7.37
C SER A 393 44.85 -4.22 7.82
N GLN A 394 45.25 -3.20 7.05
CA GLN A 394 45.05 -1.79 7.45
C GLN A 394 43.79 -1.26 6.81
N LYS A 395 42.77 -0.99 7.62
CA LYS A 395 41.48 -0.44 7.23
C LYS A 395 41.42 1.03 7.61
N TYR A 396 40.85 1.83 6.72
CA TYR A 396 40.71 3.27 6.90
C TYR A 396 39.24 3.65 6.77
N ASP A 397 38.72 4.43 7.71
CA ASP A 397 37.43 5.08 7.56
C ASP A 397 37.59 6.34 6.70
N ILE A 398 37.20 6.24 5.42
CA ILE A 398 37.42 7.28 4.42
C ILE A 398 36.19 8.21 4.39
N ARG A 399 36.45 9.50 4.62
CA ARG A 399 35.42 10.55 4.70
C ARG A 399 35.41 11.49 3.52
N SER A 400 36.52 11.62 2.78
CA SER A 400 36.62 12.49 1.62
C SER A 400 37.56 11.90 0.59
N LEU A 401 37.25 12.08 -0.70
CA LEU A 401 38.07 11.73 -1.85
C LEU A 401 38.13 12.90 -2.81
N MET A 402 39.31 13.22 -3.33
CA MET A 402 39.52 14.21 -4.37
C MET A 402 40.65 13.78 -5.27
N LEU A 403 40.44 13.84 -6.58
CA LEU A 403 41.46 13.54 -7.58
C LEU A 403 42.14 14.82 -8.08
N ASP A 404 43.44 14.88 -7.97
CA ASP A 404 44.26 15.95 -8.54
C ASP A 404 45.32 15.37 -9.47
N GLY A 405 45.08 15.44 -10.76
CA GLY A 405 45.97 14.83 -11.76
C GLY A 405 46.03 13.31 -11.64
N ASP A 406 47.18 12.78 -11.23
CA ASP A 406 47.41 11.37 -10.97
C ASP A 406 47.43 11.07 -9.45
N CYS A 407 47.10 12.06 -8.60
CA CYS A 407 47.14 11.95 -7.16
C CYS A 407 45.71 11.89 -6.58
N LEU A 408 45.38 10.82 -5.92
CA LEU A 408 44.14 10.68 -5.17
C LEU A 408 44.37 11.09 -3.72
N TRP A 409 43.74 12.18 -3.33
CA TRP A 409 43.72 12.71 -1.97
C TRP A 409 42.61 11.99 -1.18
N ILE A 410 42.96 11.40 -0.05
CA ILE A 410 42.12 10.55 0.76
C ILE A 410 42.08 11.15 2.17
N GLY A 411 40.93 11.74 2.53
CA GLY A 411 40.68 12.22 3.88
C GLY A 411 40.06 11.12 4.73
N THR A 412 40.63 10.90 5.93
CA THR A 412 40.22 9.82 6.82
C THR A 412 39.67 10.34 8.15
N TYR A 413 38.92 9.49 8.85
CA TYR A 413 38.56 9.69 10.24
C TYR A 413 39.77 9.32 11.13
N ALA A 414 40.22 10.27 11.95
CA ALA A 414 41.27 10.13 12.96
C ALA A 414 42.72 9.87 12.46
N GLU A 415 42.94 9.64 11.14
CA GLU A 415 44.28 9.34 10.63
C GLU A 415 44.85 10.36 9.62
N GLY A 416 44.18 11.51 9.45
CA GLY A 416 44.63 12.59 8.60
C GLY A 416 44.39 12.37 7.11
N ILE A 417 45.35 12.84 6.28
CA ILE A 417 45.24 12.76 4.80
C ILE A 417 46.30 11.80 4.27
N ARG A 418 45.87 10.99 3.28
CA ARG A 418 46.77 10.21 2.46
C ARG A 418 46.66 10.63 1.02
N VAL A 419 47.80 10.88 0.40
CA VAL A 419 47.85 11.21 -1.05
C VAL A 419 48.48 10.04 -1.77
N LEU A 420 47.67 9.32 -2.51
CA LEU A 420 48.05 8.14 -3.30
C LEU A 420 48.36 8.57 -4.74
N ASN A 421 49.57 8.38 -5.19
CA ASN A 421 49.91 8.54 -6.60
C ASN A 421 49.50 7.27 -7.36
N LEU A 422 48.48 7.37 -8.19
CA LEU A 422 47.86 6.24 -8.92
C LEU A 422 48.81 5.62 -9.97
N ARG A 423 49.85 6.36 -10.44
CA ARG A 423 50.84 5.86 -11.41
C ARG A 423 51.95 5.08 -10.75
N THR A 424 52.45 5.58 -9.63
CA THR A 424 53.62 4.99 -8.95
C THR A 424 53.27 4.10 -7.78
N GLY A 425 52.04 4.22 -7.25
CA GLY A 425 51.61 3.56 -6.03
C GLY A 425 52.21 4.15 -4.74
N SER A 426 52.96 5.26 -4.84
CA SER A 426 53.54 5.90 -3.67
C SER A 426 52.50 6.67 -2.85
N ILE A 427 52.65 6.66 -1.54
CA ILE A 427 51.74 7.30 -0.59
C ILE A 427 52.51 8.36 0.18
N LYS A 428 51.87 9.53 0.32
CA LYS A 428 52.30 10.60 1.20
C LYS A 428 51.27 10.84 2.27
N GLU A 429 51.70 11.06 3.50
CA GLU A 429 50.80 11.20 4.67
C GLU A 429 50.94 12.56 5.32
N TYR A 430 49.81 13.15 5.72
CA TYR A 430 49.77 14.40 6.48
C TYR A 430 48.86 14.21 7.69
N THR A 431 49.44 14.46 8.87
CA THR A 431 48.74 14.31 10.15
C THR A 431 48.79 15.59 10.95
N HIS A 432 47.81 15.77 11.81
CA HIS A 432 47.82 16.79 12.83
C HIS A 432 48.79 16.39 13.96
N SER A 433 49.73 17.32 14.28
CA SER A 433 50.64 17.15 15.43
C SER A 433 50.52 18.35 16.35
N ARG A 434 50.06 18.10 17.59
CA ARG A 434 49.85 19.17 18.57
C ARG A 434 51.14 19.92 18.86
N GLY A 435 51.12 21.25 18.72
CA GLY A 435 52.26 22.13 18.92
C GLY A 435 53.22 22.26 17.75
N ILE A 436 52.98 21.54 16.63
CA ILE A 436 53.74 21.73 15.40
C ILE A 436 52.90 22.65 14.49
N PRO A 437 53.42 23.83 14.11
CA PRO A 437 52.73 24.75 13.21
C PRO A 437 52.68 24.16 11.77
N ASN A 438 51.74 24.67 10.99
CA ASN A 438 51.59 24.30 9.56
C ASN A 438 51.25 22.81 9.31
N THR A 439 50.62 22.14 10.26
CA THR A 439 49.99 20.83 10.05
C THR A 439 48.50 21.04 9.77
N ILE A 440 47.78 19.95 9.33
CA ILE A 440 46.29 19.96 9.23
C ILE A 440 45.68 20.30 10.58
N CYS A 441 44.46 20.89 10.57
CA CYS A 441 43.79 21.37 11.82
C CYS A 441 43.35 20.20 12.73
N SER A 442 43.01 19.04 12.17
CA SER A 442 42.63 17.81 12.87
C SER A 442 42.92 16.59 11.99
N ASN A 443 43.11 15.43 12.59
CA ASN A 443 43.24 14.15 11.88
C ASN A 443 41.89 13.62 11.41
N ASP A 444 40.78 14.18 11.86
CA ASP A 444 39.44 13.91 11.35
C ASP A 444 39.12 14.86 10.19
N VAL A 445 39.35 14.36 8.97
CA VAL A 445 39.22 15.11 7.73
C VAL A 445 37.85 14.83 7.12
N LEU A 446 36.99 15.84 7.05
CA LEU A 446 35.60 15.70 6.61
C LEU A 446 35.39 15.98 5.13
N CYS A 447 36.15 16.96 4.57
CA CYS A 447 36.08 17.29 3.15
C CYS A 447 37.44 17.78 2.64
N ILE A 448 37.74 17.53 1.38
CA ILE A 448 38.88 18.05 0.63
C ILE A 448 38.32 18.63 -0.67
N TYR A 449 38.63 19.91 -0.93
CA TYR A 449 38.10 20.62 -2.09
C TYR A 449 39.23 21.36 -2.82
N LYS A 450 39.22 21.29 -4.14
CA LYS A 450 40.14 22.04 -4.98
C LYS A 450 39.34 23.12 -5.72
N ASP A 451 39.72 24.38 -5.50
CA ASP A 451 39.10 25.52 -6.15
C ASP A 451 39.54 25.66 -7.66
N ARG A 452 38.89 26.58 -8.38
CA ARG A 452 39.17 26.82 -9.81
C ARG A 452 40.57 27.39 -10.05
N LYS A 453 41.24 27.96 -9.02
CA LYS A 453 42.63 28.42 -9.06
C LYS A 453 43.65 27.31 -8.83
N GLY A 454 43.16 26.13 -8.45
CA GLY A 454 43.97 24.96 -8.09
C GLY A 454 44.40 24.93 -6.64
N GLU A 455 43.91 25.82 -5.75
CA GLU A 455 44.18 25.80 -4.34
C GLU A 455 43.37 24.69 -3.66
N ILE A 456 44.03 23.94 -2.76
CA ILE A 456 43.38 22.82 -2.05
C ILE A 456 43.02 23.25 -0.63
N PHE A 457 41.74 23.13 -0.32
CA PHE A 457 41.18 23.41 0.99
C PHE A 457 40.78 22.09 1.68
N VAL A 458 41.07 22.02 2.97
CA VAL A 458 40.78 20.86 3.80
C VAL A 458 39.91 21.24 4.99
N GLY A 459 38.70 20.79 4.98
CA GLY A 459 37.78 20.90 6.12
C GLY A 459 37.94 19.74 7.08
N THR A 460 38.11 20.07 8.35
CA THR A 460 38.30 19.11 9.42
C THR A 460 37.29 19.33 10.55
N SER A 461 37.24 18.44 11.51
CA SER A 461 36.41 18.58 12.72
C SER A 461 36.78 19.80 13.58
N TRP A 462 37.97 20.39 13.41
CA TRP A 462 38.48 21.50 14.22
C TRP A 462 38.91 22.72 13.40
N GLY A 463 38.55 22.86 12.16
CA GLY A 463 38.85 24.06 11.36
C GLY A 463 39.04 23.77 9.89
N LEU A 464 39.39 24.86 9.19
CA LEU A 464 39.69 24.89 7.76
C LEU A 464 41.18 25.14 7.54
N CYS A 465 41.77 24.37 6.70
CA CYS A 465 43.20 24.55 6.29
C CYS A 465 43.27 24.67 4.77
N ARG A 466 44.30 25.41 4.30
CA ARG A 466 44.70 25.48 2.90
C ARG A 466 46.07 24.82 2.74
N TYR A 467 46.21 23.97 1.73
CA TYR A 467 47.49 23.36 1.38
C TYR A 467 48.39 24.37 0.69
N ASN A 468 49.67 24.42 1.12
CA ASN A 468 50.71 25.20 0.50
C ASN A 468 51.66 24.27 -0.26
N PRO A 469 51.62 24.24 -1.63
CA PRO A 469 52.41 23.33 -2.41
C PRO A 469 53.90 23.66 -2.39
N ASP A 470 54.27 24.95 -2.23
CA ASP A 470 55.68 25.35 -2.21
C ASP A 470 56.44 24.88 -0.97
N ALA A 471 55.76 24.92 0.17
CA ALA A 471 56.32 24.50 1.47
C ALA A 471 55.89 23.06 1.87
N ASP A 472 55.02 22.47 1.07
CA ASP A 472 54.46 21.13 1.30
C ASP A 472 53.86 20.96 2.69
N ASN A 473 53.06 21.93 3.11
CA ASN A 473 52.44 22.01 4.43
C ASN A 473 51.04 22.64 4.39
N PHE A 474 50.42 22.81 5.54
CA PHE A 474 49.07 23.38 5.62
C PHE A 474 49.01 24.66 6.41
N MET A 475 48.28 25.65 5.92
CA MET A 475 48.01 26.91 6.62
C MET A 475 46.59 26.90 7.16
N THR A 476 46.44 27.11 8.48
CA THR A 476 45.13 27.23 9.14
C THR A 476 44.47 28.54 8.75
N ILE A 477 43.21 28.49 8.33
CA ILE A 477 42.41 29.68 8.05
C ILE A 477 41.69 30.10 9.32
N THR A 478 42.14 31.16 9.95
CA THR A 478 41.61 31.65 11.23
C THR A 478 40.35 32.49 11.12
N SER A 479 40.00 32.94 9.89
CA SER A 479 38.85 33.82 9.67
C SER A 479 37.50 33.21 9.99
N ILE A 480 37.38 31.86 10.00
CA ILE A 480 36.17 31.17 10.40
C ILE A 480 36.08 30.84 11.91
N GLY A 481 37.15 31.18 12.66
CA GLY A 481 37.30 30.81 14.06
C GLY A 481 37.98 29.46 14.30
N SER A 482 38.23 29.11 15.53
CA SER A 482 38.81 27.84 15.96
C SER A 482 37.73 26.87 16.45
N MET A 483 37.96 25.58 16.29
CA MET A 483 37.03 24.51 16.70
C MET A 483 35.68 24.49 15.96
N ILE A 484 35.65 24.98 14.75
CA ILE A 484 34.49 24.91 13.87
C ILE A 484 34.65 23.68 12.95
N SER A 485 33.70 22.77 13.04
CA SER A 485 33.71 21.58 12.18
C SER A 485 33.22 21.93 10.77
N VAL A 486 34.10 21.81 9.79
CA VAL A 486 33.87 22.13 8.38
C VAL A 486 33.49 20.86 7.65
N GLY A 487 32.23 20.77 7.26
CA GLY A 487 31.65 19.58 6.66
C GLY A 487 31.74 19.54 5.14
N ASP A 488 31.48 20.65 4.47
CA ASP A 488 31.44 20.72 3.00
C ASP A 488 32.01 22.06 2.50
N ILE A 489 32.59 22.05 1.28
CA ILE A 489 33.18 23.24 0.64
C ILE A 489 32.81 23.20 -0.83
N TYR A 490 32.29 24.32 -1.34
CA TYR A 490 31.95 24.49 -2.76
C TYR A 490 32.25 25.91 -3.26
N GLU A 491 32.81 26.05 -4.44
CA GLU A 491 33.04 27.34 -5.10
C GLU A 491 31.95 27.60 -6.14
N ASP A 492 31.20 28.71 -5.98
CA ASP A 492 30.16 29.12 -6.91
C ASP A 492 30.71 29.76 -8.21
N MET A 493 29.81 30.00 -9.18
CA MET A 493 30.18 30.64 -10.44
C MET A 493 30.69 32.09 -10.27
N TYR A 494 30.45 32.71 -9.10
CA TYR A 494 30.86 34.08 -8.78
C TYR A 494 32.16 34.13 -7.98
N ASN A 495 32.89 33.02 -7.86
CA ASN A 495 34.14 32.85 -7.11
C ASN A 495 33.95 33.06 -5.57
N ASN A 496 32.81 32.75 -5.04
CA ASN A 496 32.62 32.63 -3.62
C ASN A 496 32.80 31.17 -3.19
N LEU A 497 33.74 30.94 -2.28
CA LEU A 497 33.93 29.66 -1.64
C LEU A 497 32.96 29.55 -0.45
N TRP A 498 31.96 28.70 -0.58
CA TRP A 498 30.97 28.42 0.45
C TRP A 498 31.48 27.31 1.35
N ILE A 499 31.49 27.55 2.67
CA ILE A 499 32.02 26.64 3.68
C ILE A 499 30.91 26.29 4.63
N ALA A 500 30.38 25.08 4.49
CA ALA A 500 29.33 24.56 5.35
C ALA A 500 29.90 24.01 6.64
N THR A 501 29.25 24.35 7.76
CA THR A 501 29.69 23.89 9.08
C THR A 501 28.58 23.07 9.77
N THR A 502 29.00 22.20 10.68
CA THR A 502 28.05 21.34 11.40
C THR A 502 27.34 22.04 12.56
N ASN A 503 27.77 23.22 12.94
CA ASN A 503 27.28 23.91 14.14
C ASN A 503 27.27 25.43 14.09
N SER A 504 27.79 26.04 13.01
CA SER A 504 27.99 27.50 12.93
C SER A 504 27.43 28.12 11.65
N GLY A 505 26.50 27.45 10.99
CA GLY A 505 25.93 27.92 9.73
C GLY A 505 26.90 27.83 8.55
N VAL A 506 26.94 28.84 7.71
CA VAL A 506 27.73 28.89 6.48
C VAL A 506 28.60 30.11 6.42
N PHE A 507 29.86 29.94 6.03
CA PHE A 507 30.73 31.04 5.67
C PHE A 507 30.85 31.14 4.14
N SER A 508 30.99 32.37 3.63
CA SER A 508 31.28 32.63 2.23
C SER A 508 32.58 33.46 2.15
N TYR A 509 33.51 32.99 1.35
CA TYR A 509 34.76 33.67 1.08
C TYR A 509 34.89 33.96 -0.40
N ASN A 510 34.93 35.25 -0.78
CA ASN A 510 35.17 35.62 -2.17
C ASN A 510 36.65 35.53 -2.48
N THR A 511 37.05 34.61 -3.35
CA THR A 511 38.47 34.31 -3.65
C THR A 511 39.14 35.42 -4.46
N LEU A 512 38.39 36.38 -5.04
CA LEU A 512 38.93 37.51 -5.79
C LEU A 512 39.13 38.72 -4.89
N SER A 513 38.15 39.10 -4.07
CA SER A 513 38.20 40.29 -3.20
C SER A 513 38.77 40.00 -1.80
N GLY A 514 38.88 38.73 -1.42
CA GLY A 514 39.33 38.36 -0.08
C GLY A 514 38.29 38.60 1.04
N HIS A 515 37.04 38.89 0.65
CA HIS A 515 35.99 39.28 1.63
C HIS A 515 35.30 38.06 2.21
N TRP A 516 35.06 38.07 3.54
CA TRP A 516 34.37 37.01 4.30
C TRP A 516 32.97 37.48 4.69
N LYS A 517 32.00 36.56 4.61
CA LYS A 517 30.65 36.70 5.19
C LYS A 517 30.32 35.47 6.02
N HIS A 518 29.49 35.65 7.03
CA HIS A 518 29.03 34.59 7.89
C HIS A 518 27.52 34.64 8.02
N PHE A 519 26.85 33.52 7.76
CA PHE A 519 25.42 33.38 7.80
C PHE A 519 25.03 32.32 8.85
N GLN A 520 24.20 32.70 9.79
CA GLN A 520 23.72 31.83 10.86
C GLN A 520 22.20 31.81 10.91
N HIS A 521 21.67 30.75 11.50
CA HIS A 521 20.24 30.65 11.75
C HIS A 521 19.84 31.52 12.94
N GLU A 522 18.87 32.39 12.73
CA GLU A 522 18.21 33.18 13.76
C GLU A 522 16.74 32.75 13.86
N ARG A 523 16.31 32.32 15.04
CA ARG A 523 15.03 31.63 15.26
C ARG A 523 13.80 32.42 14.85
N GLU A 524 13.88 33.76 14.92
CA GLU A 524 12.74 34.64 14.62
C GLU A 524 12.84 35.33 13.25
N ASP A 525 13.93 35.07 12.50
CA ASP A 525 14.15 35.63 11.19
C ASP A 525 14.10 34.54 10.12
N SER A 526 13.00 34.49 9.37
CA SER A 526 12.77 33.52 8.28
C SER A 526 13.63 33.77 7.04
N THR A 527 14.40 34.88 7.00
CA THR A 527 15.32 35.18 5.90
C THR A 527 16.73 34.62 6.14
N THR A 528 16.98 34.05 7.29
CA THR A 528 18.25 33.42 7.62
C THR A 528 18.27 31.95 7.20
N ILE A 529 19.46 31.33 7.22
CA ILE A 529 19.60 29.89 6.90
C ILE A 529 18.74 29.05 7.85
N THR A 530 18.13 27.99 7.36
CA THR A 530 17.14 27.19 8.11
C THR A 530 17.69 26.40 9.30
N SER A 531 19.02 26.17 9.34
CA SER A 531 19.72 25.51 10.46
C SER A 531 21.20 25.89 10.49
N ASN A 532 21.80 25.96 11.70
CA ASN A 532 23.26 26.12 11.86
C ASN A 532 24.05 24.83 11.55
N SER A 533 23.37 23.71 11.40
CA SER A 533 23.99 22.44 10.99
C SER A 533 23.77 22.21 9.50
N VAL A 534 24.75 22.63 8.70
CA VAL A 534 24.72 22.52 7.23
C VAL A 534 25.54 21.31 6.80
N ILE A 535 24.92 20.41 6.05
CA ILE A 535 25.53 19.14 5.66
C ILE A 535 26.15 19.23 4.27
N THR A 536 25.46 19.85 3.29
CA THR A 536 25.90 19.90 1.91
C THR A 536 25.57 21.24 1.27
N VAL A 537 26.42 21.66 0.33
CA VAL A 537 26.26 22.85 -0.50
C VAL A 537 26.25 22.43 -1.96
N PHE A 538 25.33 22.99 -2.74
CA PHE A 538 25.14 22.65 -4.13
C PHE A 538 24.78 23.89 -4.96
N GLU A 539 25.37 24.04 -6.15
CA GLU A 539 24.99 25.06 -7.13
C GLU A 539 24.21 24.41 -8.28
N ASP A 540 23.01 24.89 -8.54
CA ASP A 540 22.21 24.37 -9.66
C ASP A 540 22.69 24.91 -11.02
N ASN A 541 22.15 24.37 -12.11
CA ASN A 541 22.49 24.75 -13.48
C ASN A 541 22.11 26.20 -13.86
N LYS A 542 21.43 26.93 -12.94
CA LYS A 542 21.08 28.36 -13.07
C LYS A 542 21.97 29.25 -12.22
N GLY A 543 22.90 28.67 -11.45
CA GLY A 543 23.78 29.40 -10.55
C GLY A 543 23.13 29.78 -9.21
N VAL A 544 22.06 29.13 -8.84
CA VAL A 544 21.42 29.29 -7.51
C VAL A 544 22.09 28.35 -6.51
N MET A 545 22.51 28.91 -5.38
CA MET A 545 23.09 28.14 -4.29
C MET A 545 22.02 27.49 -3.43
N TRP A 546 22.17 26.21 -3.16
CA TRP A 546 21.30 25.40 -2.34
C TRP A 546 22.04 24.79 -1.14
N PHE A 547 21.38 24.72 -0.01
CA PHE A 547 21.96 24.23 1.23
C PHE A 547 21.08 23.14 1.83
N GLY A 548 21.65 21.96 1.99
CA GLY A 548 21.04 20.85 2.70
C GLY A 548 21.44 20.85 4.15
N THR A 549 20.47 20.82 5.05
CA THR A 549 20.70 20.98 6.48
C THR A 549 20.28 19.76 7.29
N ASN A 550 20.74 19.68 8.52
CA ASN A 550 20.31 18.71 9.51
C ASN A 550 19.14 19.29 10.32
N GLY A 551 17.91 18.90 9.96
CA GLY A 551 16.69 19.27 10.66
C GLY A 551 16.00 20.54 10.16
N GLY A 552 16.66 21.39 9.35
CA GLY A 552 16.06 22.57 8.72
C GLY A 552 15.61 22.35 7.27
N GLY A 553 15.82 21.16 6.70
CA GLY A 553 15.44 20.85 5.32
C GLY A 553 16.40 21.48 4.29
N LEU A 554 15.81 21.89 3.15
CA LEU A 554 16.49 22.49 2.02
C LEU A 554 16.20 23.98 1.94
N CYS A 555 17.20 24.83 1.70
CA CYS A 555 17.02 26.24 1.40
C CYS A 555 17.92 26.71 0.27
N SER A 556 17.53 27.77 -0.44
CA SER A 556 18.30 28.44 -1.46
C SER A 556 18.75 29.82 -0.99
N PHE A 557 19.82 30.35 -1.60
CA PHE A 557 20.34 31.68 -1.30
C PHE A 557 20.03 32.65 -2.45
N ASP A 558 19.46 33.81 -2.12
CA ASP A 558 19.26 34.90 -3.07
C ASP A 558 20.42 35.92 -2.91
N PRO A 559 21.32 36.04 -3.89
CA PRO A 559 22.47 36.95 -3.80
C PRO A 559 22.08 38.43 -3.83
N LYS A 560 20.85 38.79 -4.25
CA LYS A 560 20.42 40.20 -4.32
C LYS A 560 19.99 40.75 -2.98
N THR A 561 19.31 39.92 -2.22
CA THR A 561 18.77 40.26 -0.88
C THR A 561 19.64 39.73 0.24
N GLU A 562 20.61 38.89 -0.08
CA GLU A 562 21.44 38.10 0.87
C GLU A 562 20.61 37.26 1.82
N ALA A 563 19.41 36.87 1.41
CA ALA A 563 18.46 36.08 2.20
C ALA A 563 18.44 34.62 1.78
N PHE A 564 18.15 33.75 2.74
CA PHE A 564 17.87 32.35 2.49
C PHE A 564 16.35 32.18 2.34
N ILE A 565 15.97 31.35 1.39
CA ILE A 565 14.58 31.02 1.07
C ILE A 565 14.39 29.53 1.37
N GLU A 566 13.58 29.21 2.39
CA GLU A 566 13.21 27.83 2.70
C GLU A 566 12.48 27.21 1.50
N PHE A 567 12.90 26.02 1.11
CA PHE A 567 12.15 25.22 0.15
C PHE A 567 10.97 24.59 0.91
N ASP A 568 9.77 24.88 0.42
CA ASP A 568 8.50 24.63 1.11
C ASP A 568 8.39 23.23 1.74
N SER A 569 7.77 23.18 2.89
CA SER A 569 7.80 22.16 3.95
C SER A 569 7.15 20.81 3.63
N ALA A 570 6.86 20.51 2.37
CA ALA A 570 6.24 19.22 1.98
C ALA A 570 7.20 18.02 2.00
N LEU A 571 8.51 18.27 2.20
CA LEU A 571 9.48 17.18 2.34
C LEU A 571 9.21 16.38 3.62
N PRO A 572 8.98 15.06 3.52
CA PRO A 572 8.68 14.23 4.70
C PRO A 572 9.86 14.11 5.66
N ASN A 573 11.04 14.54 5.23
CA ASN A 573 12.24 14.53 6.03
C ASN A 573 13.02 15.84 5.89
N LYS A 574 13.43 16.41 7.02
CA LYS A 574 14.19 17.66 7.07
C LYS A 574 15.71 17.46 7.22
N VAL A 575 16.21 16.24 7.09
CA VAL A 575 17.64 15.94 7.06
C VAL A 575 18.07 15.67 5.63
N ILE A 576 18.86 16.56 5.04
CA ILE A 576 19.33 16.49 3.66
C ILE A 576 20.81 16.16 3.65
N TYR A 577 21.17 15.00 3.10
CA TYR A 577 22.53 14.49 3.11
C TYR A 577 23.34 14.88 1.89
N SER A 578 22.74 14.83 0.69
CA SER A 578 23.35 15.27 -0.56
C SER A 578 22.29 15.66 -1.60
N ILE A 579 22.71 16.46 -2.57
CA ILE A 579 21.88 17.00 -3.64
C ILE A 579 22.61 16.82 -4.96
N GLU A 580 21.93 16.23 -5.95
CA GLU A 580 22.41 16.14 -7.32
C GLU A 580 21.30 16.63 -8.28
N GLN A 581 21.70 17.23 -9.41
CA GLN A 581 20.76 17.69 -10.41
C GLN A 581 20.87 16.85 -11.68
N ASP A 582 19.74 16.34 -12.19
CA ASP A 582 19.70 15.63 -13.46
C ASP A 582 19.74 16.58 -14.68
N GLN A 583 19.66 16.01 -15.88
CA GLN A 583 19.69 16.78 -17.12
C GLN A 583 18.39 17.57 -17.37
N THR A 584 17.29 17.16 -16.75
CA THR A 584 15.99 17.86 -16.86
C THR A 584 15.89 19.04 -15.89
N GLY A 585 16.82 19.14 -14.96
CA GLY A 585 16.85 20.17 -13.93
C GLY A 585 16.17 19.77 -12.61
N ASP A 586 15.70 18.52 -12.51
CA ASP A 586 15.13 17.99 -11.26
C ASP A 586 16.25 17.65 -10.27
N PHE A 587 15.98 17.86 -8.99
CA PHE A 587 16.89 17.50 -7.90
C PHE A 587 16.63 16.08 -7.41
N TRP A 588 17.72 15.37 -7.15
CA TRP A 588 17.77 14.10 -6.49
C TRP A 588 18.46 14.29 -5.14
N ILE A 589 17.70 14.11 -4.07
CA ILE A 589 18.11 14.47 -2.72
C ILE A 589 18.10 13.22 -1.85
N SER A 590 19.23 12.90 -1.25
CA SER A 590 19.32 11.80 -0.29
C SER A 590 19.05 12.25 1.16
N SER A 591 18.46 11.36 1.95
CA SER A 591 18.05 11.62 3.33
C SER A 591 18.15 10.36 4.19
N ASN A 592 17.65 10.40 5.43
CA ASN A 592 17.40 9.20 6.24
C ASN A 592 16.05 8.52 5.98
N ALA A 593 15.30 9.01 4.99
CA ALA A 593 14.01 8.44 4.56
C ALA A 593 14.01 8.06 3.05
N GLY A 594 15.20 7.78 2.48
CA GLY A 594 15.35 7.46 1.06
C GLY A 594 15.85 8.61 0.21
N ILE A 595 15.58 8.53 -1.09
CA ILE A 595 15.90 9.55 -2.09
C ILE A 595 14.61 10.25 -2.53
N PHE A 596 14.66 11.57 -2.62
CA PHE A 596 13.57 12.40 -3.15
C PHE A 596 13.96 12.95 -4.52
N LYS A 597 13.09 12.78 -5.51
CA LYS A 597 13.12 13.53 -6.76
C LYS A 597 12.18 14.72 -6.65
N ILE A 598 12.69 15.93 -6.91
CA ILE A 598 11.96 17.19 -6.73
C ILE A 598 12.21 18.11 -7.91
N ASN A 599 11.18 18.74 -8.41
CA ASN A 599 11.36 19.87 -9.33
C ASN A 599 11.49 21.17 -8.53
N PRO A 600 12.65 21.86 -8.55
CA PRO A 600 12.89 23.03 -7.71
C PRO A 600 12.03 24.24 -8.11
N ILE A 601 11.44 24.26 -9.32
CA ILE A 601 10.64 25.38 -9.84
C ILE A 601 9.16 25.18 -9.52
N SER A 602 8.61 24.01 -9.84
CA SER A 602 7.18 23.76 -9.69
C SER A 602 6.74 23.54 -8.24
N LYS A 603 7.66 23.10 -7.37
CA LYS A 603 7.43 22.79 -5.94
C LYS A 603 6.22 21.88 -5.65
N ALA A 604 5.47 21.49 -6.67
CA ALA A 604 4.15 20.93 -6.55
C ALA A 604 4.14 19.44 -6.20
N HIS A 605 5.17 18.70 -6.61
CA HIS A 605 5.24 17.25 -6.42
C HIS A 605 6.66 16.81 -6.14
N PHE A 606 6.82 15.99 -5.11
CA PHE A 606 8.04 15.22 -4.90
C PHE A 606 7.73 13.73 -5.05
N ARG A 607 8.70 12.98 -5.54
CA ARG A 607 8.65 11.53 -5.57
C ARG A 607 9.69 10.98 -4.62
N GLN A 608 9.24 10.15 -3.68
CA GLN A 608 10.11 9.47 -2.72
C GLN A 608 10.40 8.07 -3.21
N PHE A 609 11.69 7.67 -3.14
CA PHE A 609 12.15 6.32 -3.37
C PHE A 609 12.70 5.75 -2.07
N THR A 610 12.41 4.48 -1.82
CA THR A 610 12.75 3.76 -0.59
C THR A 610 13.41 2.43 -0.92
N ILE A 611 13.73 1.64 0.10
CA ILE A 611 14.22 0.27 -0.08
C ILE A 611 13.26 -0.58 -0.94
N ASN A 612 11.95 -0.32 -0.87
CA ASN A 612 10.95 -1.02 -1.68
C ASN A 612 11.06 -0.73 -3.18
N ASP A 613 11.70 0.40 -3.54
CA ASP A 613 11.95 0.80 -4.92
C ASP A 613 13.31 0.29 -5.44
N GLY A 614 14.09 -0.46 -4.61
CA GLY A 614 15.40 -1.02 -4.95
C GLY A 614 16.60 -0.25 -4.42
N LEU A 615 16.40 0.70 -3.50
CA LEU A 615 17.52 1.37 -2.85
C LEU A 615 18.27 0.44 -1.89
N GLN A 616 19.54 0.78 -1.60
CA GLN A 616 20.38 0.05 -0.64
C GLN A 616 19.80 0.03 0.79
N GLY A 617 18.93 1.00 1.09
CA GLY A 617 18.28 1.22 2.37
C GLY A 617 17.62 2.59 2.35
N ASN A 618 16.90 2.93 3.42
CA ASN A 618 16.29 4.26 3.54
C ASN A 618 17.27 5.31 4.07
N GLN A 619 18.33 4.87 4.77
CA GLN A 619 19.32 5.78 5.32
C GLN A 619 20.53 5.90 4.40
N PHE A 620 20.81 7.12 3.96
CA PHE A 620 21.97 7.49 3.17
C PHE A 620 23.04 8.14 4.04
N MET A 621 24.21 8.41 3.47
CA MET A 621 25.32 9.06 4.12
C MET A 621 25.49 10.51 3.66
N ALA A 622 25.94 11.36 4.58
CA ALA A 622 26.20 12.76 4.31
C ALA A 622 27.27 12.92 3.22
N ARG A 623 26.97 13.73 2.19
CA ARG A 623 27.87 14.04 1.06
C ARG A 623 28.31 12.81 0.26
N SER A 624 27.56 11.74 0.35
CA SER A 624 27.81 10.51 -0.38
C SER A 624 26.97 10.49 -1.66
N SER A 625 27.29 11.36 -2.59
CA SER A 625 26.73 11.37 -3.94
C SER A 625 27.76 11.77 -4.98
N LEU A 626 27.50 11.42 -6.22
CA LEU A 626 28.27 11.82 -7.39
C LEU A 626 27.39 11.79 -8.63
N LYS A 627 27.44 12.83 -9.44
CA LYS A 627 26.97 12.80 -10.82
C LYS A 627 28.19 12.56 -11.73
N SER A 628 28.20 11.41 -12.41
CA SER A 628 29.30 11.09 -13.34
C SER A 628 29.22 11.92 -14.60
N SER A 629 30.35 11.96 -15.33
CA SER A 629 30.47 12.59 -16.64
C SER A 629 29.47 12.05 -17.68
N GLU A 630 29.04 10.79 -17.51
CA GLU A 630 27.97 10.14 -18.32
C GLU A 630 26.54 10.50 -17.86
N GLY A 631 26.37 11.29 -16.79
CA GLY A 631 25.06 11.67 -16.24
C GLY A 631 24.44 10.62 -15.31
N LYS A 632 25.14 9.53 -14.97
CA LYS A 632 24.71 8.57 -13.96
C LYS A 632 24.86 9.17 -12.57
N LEU A 633 23.87 8.91 -11.70
CA LEU A 633 23.90 9.33 -10.31
C LEU A 633 24.29 8.15 -9.41
N TYR A 634 25.18 8.44 -8.46
CA TYR A 634 25.66 7.53 -7.42
C TYR A 634 25.23 8.08 -6.06
N PHE A 635 24.69 7.22 -5.20
CA PHE A 635 24.31 7.58 -3.83
C PHE A 635 24.71 6.47 -2.88
N GLY A 636 25.51 6.81 -1.88
CA GLY A 636 26.01 5.88 -0.86
C GLY A 636 25.23 5.95 0.43
N GLY A 637 25.14 4.82 1.10
CA GLY A 637 24.40 4.66 2.36
C GLY A 637 25.03 3.64 3.27
N ILE A 638 24.24 3.20 4.26
CA ILE A 638 24.76 2.31 5.34
C ILE A 638 24.94 0.84 4.89
N ASN A 639 24.36 0.43 3.77
CA ASN A 639 24.41 -0.94 3.28
C ASN A 639 25.04 -1.07 1.89
N GLY A 640 25.78 -0.03 1.42
CA GLY A 640 26.32 0.01 0.08
C GLY A 640 25.88 1.26 -0.69
N PHE A 641 25.80 1.18 -2.01
CA PHE A 641 25.42 2.33 -2.86
C PHE A 641 24.49 1.93 -4.00
N ASN A 642 23.75 2.92 -4.47
CA ASN A 642 22.93 2.80 -5.68
C ASN A 642 23.55 3.60 -6.84
N VAL A 643 23.40 3.05 -8.05
CA VAL A 643 23.74 3.71 -9.30
C VAL A 643 22.51 3.72 -10.20
N PHE A 644 22.20 4.84 -10.79
CA PHE A 644 21.08 4.91 -11.71
C PHE A 644 21.20 6.04 -12.71
N GLN A 645 20.43 5.92 -13.77
CA GLN A 645 20.30 6.92 -14.80
C GLN A 645 18.94 7.61 -14.69
N PRO A 646 18.88 8.91 -14.34
CA PRO A 646 17.61 9.62 -14.11
C PRO A 646 16.61 9.54 -15.25
N GLU A 647 17.07 9.48 -16.50
CA GLU A 647 16.24 9.42 -17.70
C GLU A 647 15.46 8.10 -17.85
N ARG A 648 15.85 7.06 -17.12
CA ARG A 648 15.15 5.77 -17.11
C ARG A 648 13.90 5.74 -16.20
N PHE A 649 13.69 6.80 -15.41
CA PHE A 649 12.52 6.91 -14.53
C PHE A 649 11.33 7.47 -15.31
N VAL A 650 10.54 6.57 -15.85
CA VAL A 650 9.24 6.87 -16.45
C VAL A 650 8.17 6.55 -15.44
N ASP A 651 7.18 7.41 -15.29
CA ASP A 651 6.07 7.16 -14.39
C ASP A 651 5.31 5.89 -14.77
N ASN A 652 4.74 5.23 -13.76
CA ASN A 652 3.88 4.07 -13.97
C ASN A 652 2.61 4.53 -14.71
N SER A 653 2.52 4.20 -15.99
CA SER A 653 1.38 4.56 -16.83
C SER A 653 0.17 3.62 -16.67
N TYR A 654 0.27 2.58 -15.83
CA TYR A 654 -0.81 1.64 -15.61
C TYR A 654 -1.99 2.33 -14.91
N ILE A 655 -3.17 2.20 -15.49
CA ILE A 655 -4.42 2.70 -14.93
C ILE A 655 -5.11 1.54 -14.20
N PRO A 656 -5.14 1.55 -12.85
CA PRO A 656 -5.67 0.42 -12.11
C PRO A 656 -7.20 0.34 -12.18
N PRO A 657 -7.78 -0.85 -12.32
CA PRO A 657 -9.19 -1.05 -12.05
C PRO A 657 -9.47 -0.86 -10.55
N VAL A 658 -10.65 -0.30 -10.23
CA VAL A 658 -11.04 -0.03 -8.85
C VAL A 658 -12.26 -0.85 -8.50
N TYR A 659 -12.23 -1.51 -7.34
CA TYR A 659 -13.35 -2.34 -6.87
C TYR A 659 -13.67 -2.07 -5.40
N VAL A 660 -14.94 -2.20 -5.05
CA VAL A 660 -15.36 -2.37 -3.66
C VAL A 660 -15.12 -3.82 -3.28
N THR A 661 -14.28 -4.07 -2.28
CA THR A 661 -13.84 -5.43 -1.92
C THR A 661 -14.51 -5.99 -0.69
N ASP A 662 -14.95 -5.13 0.23
CA ASP A 662 -15.54 -5.55 1.51
C ASP A 662 -16.51 -4.50 2.06
N ILE A 663 -17.51 -4.95 2.82
CA ILE A 663 -18.40 -4.10 3.61
C ILE A 663 -18.44 -4.65 5.03
N ARG A 664 -18.07 -3.82 5.99
CA ARG A 664 -18.09 -4.15 7.40
C ARG A 664 -19.22 -3.43 8.11
N LEU A 665 -20.00 -4.15 8.88
CA LEU A 665 -21.02 -3.59 9.77
C LEU A 665 -20.38 -3.33 11.15
N SER A 666 -20.73 -2.23 11.79
CA SER A 666 -20.03 -1.75 13.01
C SER A 666 -20.04 -2.73 14.19
N TYR A 667 -20.93 -3.74 14.19
CA TYR A 667 -21.08 -4.71 15.27
C TYR A 667 -21.06 -6.18 14.82
N LEU A 668 -20.71 -6.46 13.57
CA LEU A 668 -20.62 -7.81 13.02
C LEU A 668 -19.26 -8.00 12.38
N ASN A 669 -18.50 -8.97 12.90
CA ASN A 669 -17.17 -9.31 12.38
C ASN A 669 -17.19 -10.56 11.49
N ASP A 670 -18.31 -11.30 11.45
CA ASP A 670 -18.43 -12.52 10.65
C ASP A 670 -18.85 -12.18 9.21
N GLU A 671 -17.97 -12.47 8.26
CA GLU A 671 -18.17 -12.21 6.82
C GLU A 671 -19.39 -12.97 6.26
N GLN A 672 -19.66 -14.19 6.75
CA GLN A 672 -20.80 -14.98 6.29
C GLN A 672 -22.13 -14.40 6.77
N GLU A 673 -22.19 -13.94 8.02
CA GLU A 673 -23.36 -13.23 8.54
C GLU A 673 -23.59 -11.90 7.82
N VAL A 674 -22.53 -11.16 7.53
CA VAL A 674 -22.61 -9.91 6.76
C VAL A 674 -23.16 -10.18 5.35
N LYS A 675 -22.65 -11.17 4.63
CA LYS A 675 -23.17 -11.55 3.30
C LYS A 675 -24.65 -11.93 3.32
N LYS A 676 -25.06 -12.67 4.35
CA LYS A 676 -26.47 -13.08 4.53
C LYS A 676 -27.36 -11.87 4.80
N LEU A 677 -26.92 -10.95 5.64
CA LEU A 677 -27.63 -9.70 5.93
C LEU A 677 -27.72 -8.76 4.73
N LEU A 678 -26.65 -8.68 3.91
CA LEU A 678 -26.61 -7.89 2.69
C LEU A 678 -27.41 -8.53 1.53
N GLN A 679 -27.89 -9.77 1.71
CA GLN A 679 -28.58 -10.57 0.69
C GLN A 679 -27.75 -10.71 -0.61
N LEU A 680 -26.44 -10.80 -0.47
CA LEU A 680 -25.51 -10.91 -1.59
C LEU A 680 -25.42 -12.37 -2.05
N GLY A 681 -25.90 -12.61 -3.29
CA GLY A 681 -25.69 -13.90 -3.97
C GLY A 681 -24.41 -13.97 -4.76
N LYS A 682 -23.60 -12.87 -4.80
CA LYS A 682 -22.35 -12.74 -5.55
C LYS A 682 -21.29 -11.99 -4.72
N PRO A 683 -20.00 -12.08 -5.06
CA PRO A 683 -18.97 -11.30 -4.40
C PRO A 683 -19.23 -9.81 -4.48
N ILE A 684 -18.83 -9.09 -3.45
CA ILE A 684 -19.10 -7.65 -3.33
C ILE A 684 -18.54 -6.83 -4.50
N TYR A 685 -17.36 -7.19 -5.03
CA TYR A 685 -16.75 -6.48 -6.15
C TYR A 685 -17.52 -6.61 -7.48
N MET A 686 -18.50 -7.52 -7.55
CA MET A 686 -19.43 -7.69 -8.67
C MET A 686 -20.83 -7.15 -8.35
N ALA A 687 -21.05 -6.62 -7.14
CA ALA A 687 -22.36 -6.16 -6.73
C ALA A 687 -22.60 -4.71 -7.17
N ASP A 688 -23.72 -4.47 -7.82
CA ASP A 688 -24.16 -3.12 -8.20
C ASP A 688 -25.00 -2.45 -7.10
N LYS A 689 -25.54 -3.28 -6.20
CA LYS A 689 -26.46 -2.84 -5.15
C LYS A 689 -26.31 -3.69 -3.90
N ILE A 690 -26.37 -3.02 -2.75
CA ILE A 690 -26.52 -3.65 -1.43
C ILE A 690 -27.78 -3.13 -0.74
N THR A 691 -28.37 -3.97 0.11
CA THR A 691 -29.55 -3.60 0.89
C THR A 691 -29.27 -3.83 2.36
N LEU A 692 -29.41 -2.78 3.17
CA LEU A 692 -29.20 -2.77 4.60
C LEU A 692 -30.54 -2.55 5.31
N SER A 693 -30.71 -3.16 6.47
CA SER A 693 -31.83 -2.80 7.37
C SER A 693 -31.53 -1.48 8.08
N TYR A 694 -32.55 -0.81 8.56
CA TYR A 694 -32.40 0.41 9.37
C TYR A 694 -31.58 0.19 10.65
N GLU A 695 -31.46 -1.05 11.14
CA GLU A 695 -30.64 -1.44 12.30
C GLU A 695 -29.14 -1.47 11.94
N ASN A 696 -28.82 -1.73 10.68
CA ASN A 696 -27.47 -1.87 10.14
C ASN A 696 -27.03 -0.63 9.34
N ASN A 697 -27.42 0.55 9.81
CA ASN A 697 -27.21 1.83 9.11
C ASN A 697 -25.83 2.47 9.37
N SER A 698 -24.94 1.72 10.02
CA SER A 698 -23.55 2.13 10.29
C SER A 698 -22.61 1.07 9.72
N PHE A 699 -21.87 1.43 8.70
CA PHE A 699 -21.02 0.51 7.93
C PHE A 699 -19.77 1.18 7.39
N THR A 700 -18.78 0.36 7.06
CA THR A 700 -17.54 0.77 6.40
C THR A 700 -17.44 0.05 5.06
N ILE A 701 -17.29 0.81 3.98
CA ILE A 701 -17.02 0.31 2.63
C ILE A 701 -15.51 0.28 2.43
N ARG A 702 -14.95 -0.88 2.05
CA ARG A 702 -13.55 -1.01 1.64
C ARG A 702 -13.46 -1.11 0.14
N PHE A 703 -12.47 -0.45 -0.42
CA PHE A 703 -12.21 -0.42 -1.86
C PHE A 703 -10.72 -0.50 -2.14
N VAL A 704 -10.37 -0.93 -3.34
CA VAL A 704 -8.99 -1.10 -3.75
C VAL A 704 -8.79 -0.71 -5.20
N ALA A 705 -7.66 -0.10 -5.51
CA ALA A 705 -7.13 0.07 -6.86
C ALA A 705 -6.09 -1.03 -7.07
N LEU A 706 -6.30 -1.90 -8.06
CA LEU A 706 -5.45 -3.04 -8.32
C LEU A 706 -4.19 -2.61 -9.09
N SER A 707 -3.28 -1.96 -8.38
CA SER A 707 -1.91 -1.69 -8.79
C SER A 707 -0.98 -2.23 -7.70
N TYR A 708 -0.05 -3.10 -8.12
CA TYR A 708 0.76 -3.92 -7.21
C TYR A 708 2.17 -3.37 -6.96
N GLU A 709 2.59 -2.37 -7.71
CA GLU A 709 3.93 -1.79 -7.58
C GLU A 709 4.17 -1.23 -6.18
N ASP A 710 3.30 -0.32 -5.73
CA ASP A 710 3.27 0.14 -4.33
C ASP A 710 1.83 0.42 -3.89
N PRO A 711 1.09 -0.61 -3.47
CA PRO A 711 -0.31 -0.46 -3.09
C PRO A 711 -0.53 0.52 -1.93
N ALA A 712 0.50 0.75 -1.10
CA ALA A 712 0.43 1.69 0.02
C ALA A 712 0.30 3.14 -0.44
N ARG A 713 0.87 3.47 -1.61
CA ARG A 713 0.83 4.82 -2.21
C ARG A 713 -0.34 5.03 -3.15
N ASN A 714 -1.14 4.01 -3.45
CA ASN A 714 -2.35 4.19 -4.24
C ASN A 714 -3.28 5.20 -3.55
N ARG A 715 -3.83 6.13 -4.31
CA ARG A 715 -4.71 7.19 -3.81
C ARG A 715 -6.15 6.94 -4.24
N TYR A 716 -7.04 7.43 -3.43
CA TYR A 716 -8.47 7.25 -3.63
C TYR A 716 -9.22 8.56 -3.54
N SER A 717 -10.29 8.65 -4.30
CA SER A 717 -11.27 9.72 -4.19
C SER A 717 -12.66 9.08 -4.19
N TYR A 718 -13.49 9.40 -3.22
CA TYR A 718 -14.80 8.80 -3.06
C TYR A 718 -15.85 9.79 -2.57
N MET A 719 -17.11 9.44 -2.77
CA MET A 719 -18.25 10.22 -2.34
C MET A 719 -19.47 9.31 -2.16
N LEU A 720 -20.25 9.52 -1.11
CA LEU A 720 -21.61 8.96 -0.97
C LEU A 720 -22.62 10.05 -1.30
N LYS A 721 -23.21 9.99 -2.49
CA LYS A 721 -24.23 10.95 -2.92
C LYS A 721 -25.43 10.92 -1.99
N GLY A 722 -25.88 12.10 -1.58
CA GLY A 722 -26.94 12.26 -0.60
C GLY A 722 -26.45 12.44 0.84
N VAL A 723 -25.14 12.25 1.09
CA VAL A 723 -24.50 12.43 2.41
C VAL A 723 -23.33 13.40 2.30
N ASP A 724 -22.35 13.10 1.44
CA ASP A 724 -21.16 13.93 1.23
C ASP A 724 -21.51 15.11 0.31
N LYS A 725 -21.05 16.30 0.66
CA LYS A 725 -21.25 17.52 -0.14
C LYS A 725 -20.27 17.62 -1.30
N GLU A 726 -19.04 17.09 -1.10
CA GLU A 726 -17.94 17.14 -2.05
C GLU A 726 -17.20 15.81 -2.04
N TRP A 727 -16.40 15.56 -3.08
CA TRP A 727 -15.51 14.42 -3.15
C TRP A 727 -14.47 14.49 -2.04
N ILE A 728 -14.33 13.42 -1.27
CA ILE A 728 -13.19 13.22 -0.36
C ILE A 728 -12.03 12.78 -1.24
N THR A 729 -11.06 13.66 -1.41
CA THR A 729 -9.97 13.46 -2.38
C THR A 729 -8.68 13.12 -1.71
N ASN A 730 -7.80 12.43 -2.46
CA ASN A 730 -6.41 12.16 -2.09
C ASN A 730 -6.23 11.36 -0.79
N SER A 731 -7.14 10.44 -0.51
CA SER A 731 -7.06 9.58 0.66
C SER A 731 -6.09 8.42 0.45
N GLU A 732 -5.19 8.21 1.40
CA GLU A 732 -4.39 6.98 1.51
C GLU A 732 -5.22 5.82 2.06
N ASN A 733 -6.29 6.15 2.78
CA ASN A 733 -7.21 5.18 3.31
C ASN A 733 -8.07 4.57 2.20
N ASN A 734 -8.11 3.27 2.16
CA ASN A 734 -8.91 2.49 1.24
C ASN A 734 -10.28 2.11 1.83
N SER A 735 -10.80 2.93 2.72
CA SER A 735 -12.09 2.70 3.37
C SER A 735 -12.84 3.99 3.66
N ALA A 736 -14.17 3.94 3.52
CA ALA A 736 -15.09 5.00 3.85
C ALA A 736 -16.09 4.51 4.90
N SER A 737 -16.18 5.21 6.02
CA SER A 737 -17.08 4.84 7.13
C SER A 737 -18.23 5.83 7.23
N TYR A 738 -19.45 5.30 7.27
CA TYR A 738 -20.67 6.07 7.43
C TYR A 738 -21.44 5.55 8.63
N THR A 739 -21.95 6.45 9.45
CA THR A 739 -22.63 6.12 10.69
C THR A 739 -24.02 6.72 10.73
N ASN A 740 -24.98 5.94 11.25
CA ASN A 740 -26.36 6.38 11.50
C ASN A 740 -27.05 7.05 10.30
N LEU A 741 -26.91 6.44 9.11
CA LEU A 741 -27.58 6.96 7.92
C LEU A 741 -29.10 6.73 8.00
N PRO A 742 -29.93 7.73 7.64
CA PRO A 742 -31.37 7.54 7.58
C PRO A 742 -31.77 6.55 6.48
N PRO A 743 -32.97 5.93 6.58
CA PRO A 743 -33.50 5.12 5.49
C PRO A 743 -33.61 5.90 4.19
N GLY A 744 -33.07 5.32 3.11
CA GLY A 744 -33.00 5.99 1.80
C GLY A 744 -32.18 5.20 0.78
N GLU A 745 -32.07 5.73 -0.42
CA GLU A 745 -31.20 5.21 -1.46
C GLU A 745 -30.01 6.17 -1.64
N TYR A 746 -28.81 5.61 -1.60
CA TYR A 746 -27.55 6.31 -1.71
C TYR A 746 -26.72 5.68 -2.84
N GLU A 747 -25.87 6.47 -3.48
CA GLU A 747 -24.92 6.00 -4.48
C GLU A 747 -23.50 6.30 -4.01
N PHE A 748 -22.76 5.23 -3.70
CA PHE A 748 -21.34 5.34 -3.39
C PHE A 748 -20.54 5.32 -4.66
N GLU A 749 -19.68 6.32 -4.84
CA GLU A 749 -18.78 6.44 -5.99
C GLU A 749 -17.34 6.45 -5.50
N VAL A 750 -16.48 5.71 -6.18
CA VAL A 750 -15.05 5.68 -5.88
C VAL A 750 -14.22 5.60 -7.16
N ARG A 751 -13.11 6.29 -7.17
CA ARG A 751 -12.05 6.20 -8.16
C ARG A 751 -10.71 6.10 -7.45
N GLY A 752 -9.73 5.50 -8.10
CA GLY A 752 -8.40 5.32 -7.55
C GLY A 752 -7.32 5.63 -8.56
N SER A 753 -6.11 5.82 -8.06
CA SER A 753 -4.90 5.96 -8.86
C SER A 753 -3.88 4.89 -8.48
N ASN A 754 -2.88 4.69 -9.33
CA ASN A 754 -1.68 3.96 -8.99
C ASN A 754 -0.76 4.78 -8.07
N ASN A 755 0.42 4.25 -7.76
CA ASN A 755 1.47 4.86 -6.94
C ASN A 755 2.04 6.18 -7.52
N ASP A 756 1.92 6.40 -8.84
CA ASP A 756 2.40 7.60 -9.57
C ASP A 756 1.25 8.54 -9.96
N HIS A 757 0.11 8.45 -9.25
CA HIS A 757 -1.07 9.32 -9.41
C HIS A 757 -1.73 9.27 -10.80
N GLN A 758 -1.60 8.16 -11.54
CA GLN A 758 -2.39 7.93 -12.74
C GLN A 758 -3.80 7.47 -12.33
N TRP A 759 -4.76 8.37 -12.48
CA TRP A 759 -6.14 8.15 -12.04
C TRP A 759 -6.95 7.36 -13.05
N ASN A 760 -7.74 6.42 -12.55
CA ASN A 760 -8.80 5.81 -13.33
C ASN A 760 -9.98 6.79 -13.43
N GLU A 761 -10.27 7.27 -14.63
CA GLU A 761 -11.40 8.17 -14.87
C GLU A 761 -12.75 7.45 -14.75
N LYS A 762 -12.77 6.13 -14.95
CA LYS A 762 -13.96 5.32 -14.79
C LYS A 762 -14.28 5.13 -13.30
N THR A 763 -15.37 5.75 -12.87
CA THR A 763 -15.84 5.65 -11.48
C THR A 763 -16.51 4.29 -11.23
N THR A 764 -16.15 3.64 -10.14
CA THR A 764 -16.88 2.46 -9.65
C THR A 764 -18.03 2.92 -8.77
N THR A 765 -19.23 2.42 -9.06
CA THR A 765 -20.47 2.81 -8.37
C THR A 765 -21.08 1.64 -7.62
N LEU A 766 -21.60 1.89 -6.42
CA LEU A 766 -22.35 0.93 -5.61
C LEU A 766 -23.59 1.61 -5.03
N ARG A 767 -24.76 1.08 -5.35
CA ARG A 767 -26.02 1.55 -4.74
C ARG A 767 -26.19 0.96 -3.35
N VAL A 768 -26.38 1.83 -2.37
CA VAL A 768 -26.63 1.46 -0.97
C VAL A 768 -28.07 1.82 -0.62
N VAL A 769 -28.88 0.82 -0.33
CA VAL A 769 -30.30 1.02 0.02
C VAL A 769 -30.48 0.66 1.49
N ILE A 770 -30.89 1.64 2.30
CA ILE A 770 -31.26 1.43 3.70
C ILE A 770 -32.77 1.37 3.79
N THR A 771 -33.29 0.19 4.12
CA THR A 771 -34.74 -0.05 4.21
C THR A 771 -35.31 0.59 5.48
N PRO A 772 -36.49 1.24 5.38
CA PRO A 772 -37.14 1.77 6.56
C PRO A 772 -37.62 0.65 7.50
N PRO A 773 -37.79 0.94 8.82
CA PRO A 773 -38.36 -0.01 9.75
C PRO A 773 -39.76 -0.42 9.30
N TRP A 774 -40.17 -1.66 9.62
CA TRP A 774 -41.42 -2.26 9.17
C TRP A 774 -42.67 -1.39 9.48
N TRP A 775 -42.62 -0.64 10.61
CA TRP A 775 -43.69 0.30 10.98
C TRP A 775 -43.76 1.60 10.16
N ARG A 776 -42.74 1.88 9.35
CA ARG A 776 -42.72 2.96 8.34
C ARG A 776 -42.80 2.44 6.89
N SER A 777 -43.11 1.15 6.71
CA SER A 777 -43.30 0.59 5.37
C SER A 777 -44.67 1.01 4.80
N SER A 778 -44.79 1.01 3.47
CA SER A 778 -46.06 1.27 2.80
C SER A 778 -47.17 0.34 3.27
N PHE A 779 -46.82 -0.93 3.63
CA PHE A 779 -47.70 -1.91 4.18
C PHE A 779 -48.16 -1.53 5.59
N ALA A 780 -47.29 -1.01 6.46
CA ALA A 780 -47.66 -0.53 7.77
C ALA A 780 -48.62 0.68 7.70
N TYR A 781 -48.31 1.64 6.81
CA TYR A 781 -49.26 2.76 6.58
C TYR A 781 -50.59 2.30 6.06
N PHE A 782 -50.66 1.28 5.19
CA PHE A 782 -51.91 0.69 4.75
C PHE A 782 -52.68 0.07 5.94
N ILE A 783 -51.99 -0.66 6.85
CA ILE A 783 -52.57 -1.17 8.08
C ILE A 783 -53.07 -0.03 8.98
N TYR A 784 -52.28 1.04 9.14
CA TYR A 784 -52.67 2.19 9.95
C TYR A 784 -53.93 2.88 9.38
N ILE A 785 -54.05 2.99 8.06
CA ILE A 785 -55.23 3.52 7.39
C ILE A 785 -56.42 2.59 7.63
N LEU A 786 -56.25 1.26 7.53
CA LEU A 786 -57.29 0.28 7.83
C LEU A 786 -57.76 0.34 9.28
N LEU A 787 -56.81 0.45 10.22
CA LEU A 787 -57.12 0.58 11.65
C LEU A 787 -57.84 1.90 11.92
N LEU A 788 -57.42 3.00 11.29
CA LEU A 788 -58.08 4.30 11.39
C LEU A 788 -59.51 4.25 10.82
N MET A 789 -59.68 3.62 9.63
CA MET A 789 -61.02 3.41 9.06
C MET A 789 -61.89 2.54 9.95
N GLY A 790 -61.32 1.41 10.46
CA GLY A 790 -62.04 0.56 11.42
C GLY A 790 -62.45 1.30 12.70
N TRP A 791 -61.56 2.17 13.21
CA TRP A 791 -61.86 3.00 14.38
C TRP A 791 -62.93 4.04 14.10
N ILE A 792 -62.91 4.66 12.92
CA ILE A 792 -63.97 5.59 12.46
C ILE A 792 -65.32 4.84 12.33
N VAL A 793 -65.30 3.63 11.73
CA VAL A 793 -66.49 2.80 11.58
C VAL A 793 -67.01 2.38 12.98
N TRP A 794 -66.11 2.02 13.91
CA TRP A 794 -66.51 1.66 15.27
C TRP A 794 -67.11 2.84 16.04
N ILE A 795 -66.57 4.07 15.89
CA ILE A 795 -67.13 5.28 16.46
C ILE A 795 -68.50 5.55 15.84
N ALA A 796 -68.62 5.47 14.51
CA ALA A 796 -69.90 5.67 13.80
C ALA A 796 -70.92 4.61 14.23
N TRP A 797 -70.51 3.34 14.40
CA TRP A 797 -71.38 2.27 14.89
C TRP A 797 -71.83 2.53 16.34
N ARG A 798 -70.90 2.91 17.24
CA ARG A 798 -71.23 3.32 18.61
C ARG A 798 -72.15 4.55 18.66
N TRP A 799 -71.92 5.49 17.77
CA TRP A 799 -72.74 6.67 17.69
C TRP A 799 -74.14 6.30 17.16
N ASN A 800 -74.25 5.43 16.21
CA ASN A 800 -75.48 4.91 15.67
C ASN A 800 -76.29 4.09 16.73
N LEU A 801 -75.61 3.30 17.54
CA LEU A 801 -76.18 2.65 18.68
C LEU A 801 -76.71 3.67 19.72
N ARG A 802 -75.96 4.71 19.99
CA ARG A 802 -76.44 5.79 20.91
C ARG A 802 -77.62 6.56 20.34
N VAL A 803 -77.69 6.77 19.05
CA VAL A 803 -78.80 7.41 18.36
C VAL A 803 -79.98 6.48 18.40
N LYS A 804 -79.80 5.17 18.15
CA LYS A 804 -80.91 4.20 18.24
C LYS A 804 -81.46 4.10 19.70
N HIS A 805 -80.62 4.11 20.72
CA HIS A 805 -81.06 4.18 22.11
C HIS A 805 -81.80 5.51 22.42
N LYS A 806 -81.35 6.63 21.89
CA LYS A 806 -82.01 7.91 22.03
C LYS A 806 -83.39 7.92 21.35
N TYR A 807 -83.49 7.27 20.16
CA TYR A 807 -84.78 7.12 19.50
C TYR A 807 -85.77 6.26 20.28
N LYS A 808 -85.30 5.14 20.88
CA LYS A 808 -86.10 4.29 21.71
C LYS A 808 -86.62 5.02 23.00
N HIS A 809 -85.77 5.85 23.60
CA HIS A 809 -86.14 6.68 24.72
C HIS A 809 -87.02 7.86 24.38
N ARG A 810 -87.04 8.34 23.14
CA ARG A 810 -87.94 9.42 22.70
C ARG A 810 -89.39 8.92 22.56
N MET A 811 -89.56 7.73 22.18
CA MET A 811 -90.93 7.15 22.08
C MET A 811 -91.54 6.89 23.47
N GLU A 812 -90.76 6.57 24.49
CA GLU A 812 -91.26 6.41 25.86
C GLU A 812 -91.50 7.79 26.53
N LYS A 813 -90.84 8.84 26.11
CA LYS A 813 -91.00 10.22 26.66
C LYS A 813 -92.20 10.97 26.17
N TYR A 814 -92.89 10.52 25.15
CA TYR A 814 -94.20 11.13 24.76
C TYR A 814 -95.38 10.83 25.70
N GLN A 815 -95.20 9.84 26.58
CA GLN A 815 -96.20 9.54 27.64
C GLN A 815 -95.91 10.25 28.98
N ILE A 816 -94.78 10.92 29.16
CA ILE A 816 -94.47 11.56 30.47
C ILE A 816 -94.47 13.12 30.35
N ALA A 817 -95.16 13.66 29.36
CA ALA A 817 -95.17 15.12 29.14
C ALA A 817 -96.14 15.89 30.10
N LYS A 818 -96.67 15.25 31.07
CA LYS A 818 -97.57 15.84 32.11
C LYS A 818 -96.86 16.18 33.43
N GLU A 819 -95.63 15.74 33.60
CA GLU A 819 -94.85 16.03 34.84
C GLU A 819 -93.79 17.13 34.67
N GLN A 820 -93.81 17.80 33.54
CA GLN A 820 -92.70 18.68 33.16
C GLN A 820 -92.72 20.13 33.70
N GLU A 821 -93.72 20.50 34.45
CA GLU A 821 -93.70 21.92 35.03
C GLU A 821 -92.86 22.07 36.26
N VAL A 822 -92.51 20.96 36.94
CA VAL A 822 -91.57 20.94 38.07
C VAL A 822 -90.08 20.86 37.62
N TYR A 823 -89.84 20.43 36.38
CA TYR A 823 -88.56 20.19 35.89
C TYR A 823 -87.87 21.44 35.30
N LYS A 824 -88.58 22.47 34.88
CA LYS A 824 -88.02 23.68 34.34
C LYS A 824 -87.20 24.50 35.35
N SER A 825 -87.57 24.43 36.62
CA SER A 825 -86.87 25.12 37.68
C SER A 825 -85.47 24.52 37.97
N LYS A 826 -85.39 23.14 37.79
CA LYS A 826 -84.12 22.43 37.95
C LYS A 826 -83.13 22.68 36.85
N ILE A 827 -83.56 22.83 35.58
CA ILE A 827 -82.75 23.03 34.43
C ILE A 827 -82.02 24.42 34.46
N GLY A 828 -82.69 25.47 34.89
CA GLY A 828 -82.10 26.79 35.03
C GLY A 828 -80.89 26.83 36.00
N PHE A 829 -81.07 26.03 37.10
CA PHE A 829 -80.00 25.94 38.12
C PHE A 829 -78.77 25.21 37.53
N PHE A 830 -78.96 24.14 36.75
CA PHE A 830 -77.87 23.34 36.16
C PHE A 830 -77.07 24.10 35.05
N ILE A 831 -77.77 24.94 34.27
CA ILE A 831 -77.13 25.77 33.22
C ILE A 831 -76.18 26.79 33.85
N ASN A 832 -76.65 27.44 34.93
CA ASN A 832 -75.76 28.39 35.64
C ASN A 832 -74.61 27.69 36.30
N LEU A 833 -74.83 26.49 36.91
CA LEU A 833 -73.75 25.70 37.54
C LEU A 833 -72.67 25.24 36.55
N VAL A 834 -73.05 24.84 35.31
CA VAL A 834 -72.15 24.48 34.22
C VAL A 834 -71.33 25.69 33.75
N HIS A 835 -71.97 26.87 33.73
CA HIS A 835 -71.26 28.10 33.35
C HIS A 835 -70.22 28.53 34.41
N GLU A 836 -70.57 28.40 35.71
CA GLU A 836 -69.69 28.72 36.83
C GLU A 836 -68.52 27.71 36.99
N ILE A 837 -68.67 26.47 36.58
CA ILE A 837 -67.59 25.46 36.51
C ILE A 837 -66.71 25.69 35.29
N ARG A 838 -67.29 26.11 34.15
CA ARG A 838 -66.50 26.28 32.87
C ARG A 838 -65.46 27.40 32.99
N THR A 839 -65.82 28.48 33.67
CA THR A 839 -64.92 29.67 33.77
C THR A 839 -63.62 29.36 34.55
N PRO A 840 -63.64 28.77 35.74
CA PRO A 840 -62.41 28.43 36.46
C PRO A 840 -61.62 27.32 35.76
N LEU A 841 -62.26 26.38 35.09
CA LEU A 841 -61.55 25.36 34.28
C LEU A 841 -60.80 25.97 33.12
N SER A 842 -61.39 26.94 32.39
CA SER A 842 -60.74 27.64 31.34
C SER A 842 -59.56 28.49 31.81
N LEU A 843 -59.65 29.11 32.98
CA LEU A 843 -58.60 29.91 33.59
C LEU A 843 -57.42 29.04 34.18
N ILE A 844 -57.68 27.77 34.47
CA ILE A 844 -56.61 26.80 34.81
C ILE A 844 -55.88 26.35 33.54
N ARG A 845 -56.60 26.10 32.46
CA ARG A 845 -56.03 25.65 31.20
C ARG A 845 -55.01 26.62 30.58
N LEU A 846 -55.30 27.90 30.61
CA LEU A 846 -54.47 28.93 30.02
C LEU A 846 -53.09 29.12 30.68
N PRO A 847 -52.97 29.12 32.03
CA PRO A 847 -51.68 29.10 32.70
C PRO A 847 -50.92 27.80 32.51
N LEU A 848 -51.60 26.65 32.42
CA LEU A 848 -50.96 25.37 32.14
C LEU A 848 -50.38 25.29 30.71
N GLU A 849 -51.08 25.76 29.70
CA GLU A 849 -50.58 25.85 28.34
C GLU A 849 -49.36 26.78 28.25
N LYS A 850 -49.36 27.90 28.99
CA LYS A 850 -48.19 28.80 29.04
C LYS A 850 -47.02 28.32 29.86
N LEU A 851 -47.22 27.45 30.84
CA LEU A 851 -46.10 26.77 31.56
C LEU A 851 -45.42 25.71 30.69
N GLN A 852 -46.11 25.14 29.70
CA GLN A 852 -45.51 24.23 28.73
C GLN A 852 -44.68 24.94 27.63
N GLU A 853 -44.90 26.23 27.39
CA GLU A 853 -44.21 27.01 26.33
C GLU A 853 -42.99 27.81 26.83
N ILE A 854 -42.76 27.89 28.15
CA ILE A 854 -41.71 28.79 28.70
C ILE A 854 -40.67 28.01 29.48
N GLU A 855 -39.50 27.90 28.92
CA GLU A 855 -38.28 27.64 29.72
C GLU A 855 -38.00 28.81 30.66
N HIS A 856 -37.98 28.47 31.96
CA HIS A 856 -37.37 29.16 33.10
C HIS A 856 -37.20 30.68 33.12
N GLU A 857 -37.98 31.34 33.95
CA GLU A 857 -37.62 32.23 35.06
C GLU A 857 -38.78 33.18 35.45
N GLY A 858 -39.12 33.18 36.70
CA GLY A 858 -39.84 34.33 37.34
C GLY A 858 -41.34 34.47 37.15
N LYS A 859 -41.99 33.75 36.22
CA LYS A 859 -43.43 33.87 35.98
C LYS A 859 -44.25 32.68 36.47
N GLU A 860 -43.60 31.62 36.93
CA GLU A 860 -44.25 30.36 37.36
C GLU A 860 -45.15 30.57 38.58
N ALA A 861 -44.72 31.38 39.56
CA ALA A 861 -45.50 31.67 40.76
C ALA A 861 -46.83 32.37 40.46
N LYS A 862 -46.91 33.19 39.41
CA LYS A 862 -48.13 33.90 39.03
C LYS A 862 -49.15 32.97 38.37
N TYR A 863 -48.73 32.01 37.57
CA TYR A 863 -49.64 31.04 36.96
C TYR A 863 -50.13 30.00 37.95
N LEU A 864 -49.23 29.52 38.85
CA LEU A 864 -49.60 28.63 39.94
C LEU A 864 -50.65 29.24 40.90
N SER A 865 -50.50 30.52 41.22
CA SER A 865 -51.48 31.22 42.05
C SER A 865 -52.84 31.36 41.41
N VAL A 866 -52.90 31.55 40.06
CA VAL A 866 -54.16 31.61 39.33
C VAL A 866 -54.82 30.23 39.29
N ILE A 867 -54.06 29.13 39.17
CA ILE A 867 -54.58 27.76 39.20
C ILE A 867 -55.16 27.44 40.58
N ASP A 868 -54.44 27.77 41.66
CA ASP A 868 -54.88 27.50 43.03
C ASP A 868 -56.19 28.24 43.34
N LYS A 869 -56.29 29.49 42.97
CA LYS A 869 -57.52 30.30 43.15
C LYS A 869 -58.69 29.70 42.35
N ASN A 870 -58.52 29.19 41.16
CA ASN A 870 -59.60 28.60 40.37
C ASN A 870 -59.98 27.21 40.86
N VAL A 871 -59.06 26.43 41.40
CA VAL A 871 -59.36 25.11 42.00
C VAL A 871 -60.16 25.34 43.29
N ASN A 872 -59.80 26.29 44.12
CA ASN A 872 -60.54 26.62 45.35
C ASN A 872 -61.94 27.14 45.04
N TYR A 873 -62.13 27.90 43.97
CA TYR A 873 -63.45 28.33 43.50
C TYR A 873 -64.34 27.20 43.08
N LEU A 874 -63.77 26.18 42.33
CA LEU A 874 -64.47 24.94 41.93
C LEU A 874 -64.88 24.08 43.14
N LEU A 875 -64.04 24.00 44.14
CA LEU A 875 -64.35 23.32 45.38
C LEU A 875 -65.54 24.00 46.10
N GLY A 876 -65.58 25.31 46.07
CA GLY A 876 -66.71 26.09 46.61
C GLY A 876 -68.07 25.74 45.92
N ILE A 877 -68.07 25.71 44.60
CA ILE A 877 -69.22 25.28 43.81
C ILE A 877 -69.67 23.84 44.11
N THR A 878 -68.68 22.89 44.19
CA THR A 878 -69.03 21.49 44.54
C THR A 878 -69.60 21.35 45.94
N ASN A 879 -69.14 22.12 46.88
CA ASN A 879 -69.77 22.18 48.23
C ASN A 879 -71.24 22.69 48.23
N GLN A 880 -71.46 23.76 47.46
CA GLN A 880 -72.83 24.29 47.26
C GLN A 880 -73.78 23.26 46.62
N LEU A 881 -73.26 22.40 45.68
CA LEU A 881 -74.01 21.34 45.05
C LEU A 881 -74.34 20.20 46.06
N LEU A 882 -73.41 19.87 46.95
CA LEU A 882 -73.61 18.91 48.03
C LEU A 882 -74.64 19.39 49.05
N ASP A 883 -74.62 20.66 49.42
CA ASP A 883 -75.60 21.21 50.32
C ASP A 883 -76.97 21.30 49.68
N PHE A 884 -77.12 21.53 48.41
CA PHE A 884 -78.36 21.39 47.68
C PHE A 884 -78.89 19.95 47.65
N GLN A 885 -78.06 18.92 47.44
CA GLN A 885 -78.43 17.50 47.53
C GLN A 885 -78.88 17.13 48.93
N LYS A 886 -78.27 17.64 49.97
CA LYS A 886 -78.72 17.43 51.39
C LYS A 886 -80.06 18.03 51.63
N MET A 887 -80.36 19.23 51.05
CA MET A 887 -81.63 19.88 51.08
C MET A 887 -82.74 19.07 50.38
N GLU A 888 -82.44 18.54 49.16
CA GLU A 888 -83.41 17.72 48.42
C GLU A 888 -83.76 16.37 49.14
N ASN A 889 -82.78 15.83 49.83
CA ASN A 889 -82.97 14.55 50.58
C ASN A 889 -83.55 14.77 52.01
N GLY A 890 -83.93 16.00 52.38
CA GLY A 890 -84.49 16.32 53.68
C GLY A 890 -83.54 16.10 54.88
N ALA A 891 -82.25 16.02 54.62
CA ALA A 891 -81.19 15.71 55.58
C ALA A 891 -80.44 16.95 56.12
N LEU A 892 -80.94 18.19 55.86
CA LEU A 892 -80.33 19.43 56.34
C LEU A 892 -80.80 19.66 57.78
N GLN A 893 -79.90 19.41 58.70
CA GLN A 893 -80.08 19.82 60.10
C GLN A 893 -79.45 21.24 60.26
N LEU A 894 -80.29 22.19 60.61
CA LEU A 894 -79.86 23.53 61.00
C LEU A 894 -79.23 23.52 62.41
N ASN A 895 -77.91 23.74 62.39
CA ASN A 895 -77.16 23.90 63.63
C ASN A 895 -77.14 25.41 64.04
N LEU A 896 -78.08 25.75 64.95
CA LEU A 896 -78.14 27.11 65.38
C LEU A 896 -77.04 27.44 66.41
N VAL A 897 -76.08 28.28 66.02
CA VAL A 897 -75.02 28.70 66.83
C VAL A 897 -75.11 30.21 66.98
N SER A 898 -75.02 30.67 68.23
CA SER A 898 -74.96 32.13 68.45
C SER A 898 -73.72 32.76 67.83
N CYS A 899 -73.87 33.67 66.92
CA CYS A 899 -72.78 34.31 66.22
C CYS A 899 -72.96 35.85 66.29
N ASP A 900 -71.88 36.57 66.31
CA ASP A 900 -71.85 38.03 66.27
C ASP A 900 -72.21 38.49 64.87
N ILE A 901 -73.30 39.23 64.73
CA ILE A 901 -73.79 39.70 63.41
C ILE A 901 -72.82 40.63 62.75
N LYS A 902 -71.90 41.21 63.48
CA LYS A 902 -70.89 42.14 63.00
C LYS A 902 -69.77 41.38 62.25
N GLU A 903 -69.43 40.19 62.65
CA GLU A 903 -68.47 39.31 62.05
C GLU A 903 -69.01 38.77 60.73
N ILE A 904 -70.26 38.37 60.70
CA ILE A 904 -70.94 37.89 59.47
C ILE A 904 -71.06 39.01 58.39
N VAL A 905 -71.45 40.24 58.86
CA VAL A 905 -71.57 41.39 57.95
C VAL A 905 -70.17 41.79 57.38
N ASN A 906 -69.11 41.64 58.13
CA ASN A 906 -67.73 41.88 57.62
C ASN A 906 -67.27 40.81 56.68
N ASP A 907 -67.61 39.53 56.92
CA ASP A 907 -67.28 38.45 56.02
C ASP A 907 -68.07 38.59 54.73
N VAL A 908 -69.32 38.90 54.74
CA VAL A 908 -70.11 39.17 53.55
C VAL A 908 -69.61 40.38 52.76
N TYR A 909 -69.23 41.43 53.46
CA TYR A 909 -68.68 42.63 52.84
C TYR A 909 -67.34 42.37 52.17
N SER A 910 -66.48 41.62 52.83
CA SER A 910 -65.21 41.19 52.23
C SER A 910 -65.38 40.25 51.05
N CYS A 911 -66.42 39.42 51.02
CA CYS A 911 -66.75 38.56 49.84
C CYS A 911 -67.36 39.35 48.68
N LEU A 912 -68.01 40.49 48.87
CA LEU A 912 -68.61 41.34 47.83
C LEU A 912 -67.58 42.29 47.16
N LEU A 913 -66.42 42.49 47.78
CA LEU A 913 -65.35 43.36 47.27
C LEU A 913 -64.33 42.68 46.38
N TYR A 914 -64.51 41.37 46.16
CA TYR A 914 -63.70 40.62 45.24
C TYR A 914 -64.63 40.05 44.12
#